data_a0e27ca341608c03878048164468bef2
#
_entry.id   a0e27ca341608c03878048164468bef2
#
_cell.length_a   1.000
_cell.length_b   1.000
_cell.length_c   1.000
_cell.angle_alpha   90.00
_cell.angle_beta   90.00
_cell.angle_gamma   90.00
#
_symmetry.space_group_name_H-M   'P 1'
#
loop_
_entity.id
_entity.type
_entity.pdbx_description
1 polymer ?
#
loop_
_entity_poly.entity_id
_entity_poly.type
_entity_poly.pdbx_seq_one_letter_code
_entity_poly.pdbx_strand_id
1 'polypeptide(L)'
;MSFYVPGISVVIPSFVSGAVGTDGANLVDMKLYSALASLAKQSIRKDLVEVLVVLNGDGVSSTQTNISREFDQGLTSQFPELNIRLLRSLTPGAGRARNLGIASARRRFITFLDDDDALQPRYLESGLKEADDGVVTLLPIVDTIDGHSFRDNSLNARITTLRGTTAPIASAPWVLGFNASKIIPTEIAQKYRYDELLRSGEDVAYFAHLLEISGLLLRTPKVGESSAYVRTIRSDSVSRQRESFDFNVTQRLECIAQLRTINEVAPKHRALHTLEESQFGFVKSYLKSHPDDTQRAIDTAVAIGVPGLDWEGLRREKANRLVFSYCFPPYADTSANVTAKVIRNDAELVDVYYADMERVRGRDESTRLIVDPFLVHAEEIDAVPSFAHWGAICSYARQAARKAAKRAKGQDGYDSMYSRALWSGSHVAAALFKSKHPGTRWEAEFSDPLSVGVDGTPRSGELTRGVTTYQMKKLVECSDWREISYSTHFELTELVTLLYADEVIFTNENQQRVMLERYPEDLQSFVRSKSTIRHHAVPTEEMYHLVEADYELDPKRINIGYFGNFYANRGIGDVLTALEHHPHADEFLLHIFTSKPEQLSRELWNHPAFSRLRINGYMPYLTFLNVATHFDALVVNDTDTSGSTFTVNPFLPSKYADYVGSGVGVWGITVDESPLSKLPLTFSSAAGDIEQACSVLDELLRQARYNAR
;
A
#
# COMPACT_ATOMS: atom_id res chain seq x y z
N MET A 1 -32.13 -25.36 -1.66
CA MET A 1 -32.60 -25.72 -0.31
C MET A 1 -31.42 -25.64 0.62
N SER A 2 -31.57 -24.91 1.74
CA SER A 2 -30.49 -24.76 2.73
C SER A 2 -30.17 -26.14 3.34
N PHE A 3 -28.88 -26.51 3.34
CA PHE A 3 -28.40 -27.77 3.97
C PHE A 3 -28.38 -27.68 5.51
N TYR A 4 -28.72 -26.52 6.09
CA TYR A 4 -28.66 -26.29 7.53
C TYR A 4 -29.96 -26.66 8.24
N VAL A 5 -29.81 -27.24 9.44
CA VAL A 5 -30.92 -27.55 10.32
C VAL A 5 -31.48 -26.26 10.96
N PRO A 6 -32.80 -26.06 11.08
CA PRO A 6 -33.33 -24.88 11.76
C PRO A 6 -32.74 -24.68 13.16
N GLY A 7 -32.48 -23.42 13.55
CA GLY A 7 -31.96 -23.05 14.87
C GLY A 7 -30.63 -22.27 14.81
N ILE A 8 -29.91 -22.29 15.91
CA ILE A 8 -28.70 -21.50 16.11
C ILE A 8 -27.56 -22.33 16.72
N SER A 9 -26.36 -22.23 16.13
CA SER A 9 -25.11 -22.74 16.69
C SER A 9 -24.43 -21.66 17.52
N VAL A 10 -24.12 -21.95 18.78
CA VAL A 10 -23.38 -21.08 19.69
C VAL A 10 -21.95 -21.58 19.76
N VAL A 11 -20.98 -20.79 19.29
CA VAL A 11 -19.56 -21.13 19.32
C VAL A 11 -18.91 -20.48 20.54
N ILE A 12 -18.29 -21.32 21.38
CA ILE A 12 -17.59 -20.91 22.59
C ILE A 12 -16.12 -21.29 22.47
N PRO A 13 -15.22 -20.35 22.11
CA PRO A 13 -13.77 -20.58 22.19
C PRO A 13 -13.37 -20.57 23.67
N SER A 14 -12.69 -21.62 24.16
CA SER A 14 -12.20 -21.69 25.54
C SER A 14 -10.74 -22.09 25.59
N PHE A 15 -9.94 -21.28 26.28
CA PHE A 15 -8.50 -21.48 26.39
C PHE A 15 -8.18 -22.37 27.61
N VAL A 16 -7.36 -23.41 27.37
CA VAL A 16 -6.91 -24.35 28.41
C VAL A 16 -5.40 -24.23 28.55
N SER A 17 -4.95 -23.73 29.71
CA SER A 17 -3.51 -23.60 30.01
C SER A 17 -2.88 -24.96 30.38
N GLY A 18 -1.61 -25.18 30.00
CA GLY A 18 -0.88 -26.40 30.29
C GLY A 18 -0.46 -26.64 31.77
N ALA A 19 -0.77 -25.69 32.63
CA ALA A 19 -0.49 -25.82 34.09
C ALA A 19 -1.58 -26.66 34.77
N VAL A 20 -1.53 -27.99 34.57
CA VAL A 20 -2.45 -28.94 35.19
C VAL A 20 -1.92 -29.29 36.57
N GLY A 21 -2.63 -28.89 37.63
CA GLY A 21 -2.50 -29.52 38.94
C GLY A 21 -2.95 -31.00 38.87
N THR A 22 -2.41 -31.84 39.70
CA THR A 22 -2.65 -33.28 39.78
C THR A 22 -4.13 -33.68 40.03
N ASP A 23 -5.00 -32.70 40.27
CA ASP A 23 -6.42 -32.88 40.50
C ASP A 23 -7.20 -32.40 39.27
N GLY A 24 -7.59 -33.29 38.39
CA GLY A 24 -8.30 -33.05 37.13
C GLY A 24 -9.59 -32.18 37.21
N ALA A 25 -9.95 -31.70 38.39
CA ALA A 25 -11.13 -30.90 38.65
C ALA A 25 -10.93 -29.37 38.38
N ASN A 26 -9.71 -28.87 38.24
CA ASN A 26 -9.43 -27.43 38.04
C ASN A 26 -9.11 -27.01 36.60
N LEU A 27 -9.33 -27.87 35.62
CA LEU A 27 -8.86 -27.69 34.24
C LEU A 27 -9.73 -26.82 33.38
N VAL A 28 -10.98 -26.62 33.73
CA VAL A 28 -11.88 -25.72 33.05
C VAL A 28 -12.33 -24.68 34.04
N ASP A 29 -11.85 -23.50 33.79
CA ASP A 29 -12.17 -22.32 34.56
C ASP A 29 -13.69 -22.28 34.85
N MET A 30 -14.07 -21.87 36.04
CA MET A 30 -15.47 -21.56 36.42
C MET A 30 -16.20 -20.68 35.38
N LYS A 31 -15.44 -20.05 34.49
CA LYS A 31 -15.89 -19.23 33.36
C LYS A 31 -16.74 -20.00 32.38
N LEU A 32 -16.22 -21.10 31.78
CA LEU A 32 -16.98 -21.90 30.81
C LEU A 32 -18.29 -22.45 31.42
N TYR A 33 -18.26 -22.85 32.69
CA TYR A 33 -19.47 -23.29 33.39
C TYR A 33 -20.50 -22.17 33.51
N SER A 34 -20.09 -20.92 33.74
CA SER A 34 -20.99 -19.76 33.78
C SER A 34 -21.65 -19.50 32.41
N ALA A 35 -20.86 -19.56 31.34
CA ALA A 35 -21.34 -19.43 29.96
C ALA A 35 -22.38 -20.52 29.64
N LEU A 36 -22.08 -21.79 29.93
CA LEU A 36 -22.99 -22.92 29.70
C LEU A 36 -24.24 -22.84 30.56
N ALA A 37 -24.13 -22.45 31.85
CA ALA A 37 -25.28 -22.23 32.73
C ALA A 37 -26.22 -21.11 32.21
N SER A 38 -25.66 -20.09 31.52
CA SER A 38 -26.45 -19.06 30.86
C SER A 38 -27.23 -19.60 29.65
N LEU A 39 -26.65 -20.56 28.92
CA LEU A 39 -27.29 -21.26 27.81
C LEU A 39 -28.37 -22.25 28.27
N ALA A 40 -28.13 -22.94 29.38
CA ALA A 40 -29.13 -23.81 29.99
C ALA A 40 -30.42 -23.05 30.39
N LYS A 41 -30.28 -21.80 30.82
CA LYS A 41 -31.35 -20.88 31.20
C LYS A 41 -32.07 -20.19 30.04
N GLN A 42 -31.68 -20.44 28.78
CA GLN A 42 -32.35 -19.79 27.65
C GLN A 42 -33.80 -20.27 27.49
N SER A 43 -34.72 -19.35 27.19
CA SER A 43 -36.15 -19.61 26.99
C SER A 43 -36.50 -20.34 25.72
N ILE A 44 -35.55 -20.37 24.76
CA ILE A 44 -35.73 -21.08 23.50
C ILE A 44 -35.76 -22.60 23.69
N ARG A 45 -36.48 -23.32 22.82
CA ARG A 45 -36.47 -24.79 22.76
C ARG A 45 -35.05 -25.30 22.54
N LYS A 46 -34.58 -26.22 23.38
CA LYS A 46 -33.21 -26.71 23.38
C LYS A 46 -32.83 -27.48 22.11
N ASP A 47 -33.79 -28.11 21.45
CA ASP A 47 -33.58 -28.79 20.16
C ASP A 47 -33.26 -27.83 19.00
N LEU A 48 -33.49 -26.53 19.16
CA LEU A 48 -33.07 -25.48 18.20
C LEU A 48 -31.65 -24.96 18.44
N VAL A 49 -31.00 -25.34 19.55
CA VAL A 49 -29.68 -24.84 19.92
C VAL A 49 -28.65 -25.95 19.80
N GLU A 50 -27.53 -25.65 19.16
CA GLU A 50 -26.30 -26.45 19.16
C GLU A 50 -25.21 -25.64 19.84
N VAL A 51 -24.48 -26.23 20.80
CA VAL A 51 -23.39 -25.59 21.52
C VAL A 51 -22.08 -26.22 21.09
N LEU A 52 -21.19 -25.43 20.49
CA LEU A 52 -19.88 -25.84 20.02
C LEU A 52 -18.81 -25.27 20.96
N VAL A 53 -18.37 -26.03 21.93
CA VAL A 53 -17.28 -25.67 22.81
C VAL A 53 -15.98 -26.06 22.15
N VAL A 54 -15.12 -25.09 21.85
CA VAL A 54 -13.82 -25.30 21.21
C VAL A 54 -12.69 -25.07 22.20
N LEU A 55 -12.19 -26.16 22.74
CA LEU A 55 -11.04 -26.14 23.63
C LEU A 55 -9.77 -25.89 22.82
N ASN A 56 -8.96 -24.91 23.22
CA ASN A 56 -7.71 -24.58 22.55
C ASN A 56 -6.63 -24.22 23.58
N GLY A 57 -5.35 -24.32 23.20
CA GLY A 57 -4.24 -23.99 24.08
C GLY A 57 -3.32 -25.17 24.37
N ASP A 58 -2.24 -24.92 25.12
CA ASP A 58 -1.15 -25.85 25.40
C ASP A 58 -1.59 -27.05 26.27
N GLY A 59 -2.68 -26.91 27.01
CA GLY A 59 -3.29 -27.97 27.83
C GLY A 59 -4.08 -28.99 27.01
N VAL A 60 -4.32 -28.75 25.73
CA VAL A 60 -5.05 -29.68 24.84
C VAL A 60 -4.07 -30.67 24.22
N SER A 61 -3.44 -31.54 25.02
CA SER A 61 -2.49 -32.54 24.54
C SER A 61 -3.17 -33.85 24.13
N SER A 62 -2.72 -34.46 23.05
CA SER A 62 -3.21 -35.76 22.55
C SER A 62 -2.85 -36.96 23.46
N THR A 63 -1.94 -36.80 24.39
CA THR A 63 -1.48 -37.86 25.30
C THR A 63 -2.33 -38.02 26.57
N GLN A 64 -3.27 -37.10 26.84
CA GLN A 64 -4.17 -37.14 28.00
C GLN A 64 -5.57 -37.62 27.65
N THR A 65 -5.70 -38.72 26.89
CA THR A 65 -7.00 -39.24 26.40
C THR A 65 -7.98 -39.62 27.53
N ASN A 66 -7.51 -39.97 28.69
CA ASN A 66 -8.38 -40.37 29.81
C ASN A 66 -8.98 -39.13 30.53
N ILE A 67 -8.17 -38.14 30.85
CA ILE A 67 -8.63 -36.89 31.46
C ILE A 67 -9.65 -36.17 30.54
N SER A 68 -9.45 -36.24 29.23
CA SER A 68 -10.38 -35.64 28.26
C SER A 68 -11.72 -36.29 28.20
N ARG A 69 -11.83 -37.64 28.41
CA ARG A 69 -13.12 -38.37 28.42
C ARG A 69 -13.91 -38.12 29.71
N GLU A 70 -13.25 -38.09 30.86
CA GLU A 70 -13.88 -37.76 32.15
C GLU A 70 -14.42 -36.33 32.14
N PHE A 71 -13.65 -35.41 31.57
CA PHE A 71 -14.07 -34.01 31.38
C PHE A 71 -15.28 -33.89 30.44
N ASP A 72 -15.24 -34.56 29.27
CA ASP A 72 -16.31 -34.55 28.30
C ASP A 72 -17.61 -35.12 28.89
N GLN A 73 -17.51 -36.20 29.66
CA GLN A 73 -18.62 -36.82 30.37
C GLN A 73 -19.14 -35.95 31.53
N GLY A 74 -18.21 -35.33 32.29
CA GLY A 74 -18.56 -34.39 33.36
C GLY A 74 -19.35 -33.19 32.86
N LEU A 75 -18.87 -32.56 31.80
CA LEU A 75 -19.52 -31.39 31.21
C LEU A 75 -20.92 -31.71 30.66
N THR A 76 -21.03 -32.78 29.89
CA THR A 76 -22.34 -33.22 29.31
C THR A 76 -23.33 -33.71 30.37
N SER A 77 -22.84 -34.32 31.45
CA SER A 77 -23.69 -34.77 32.57
C SER A 77 -24.22 -33.58 33.39
N GLN A 78 -23.48 -32.49 33.48
CA GLN A 78 -23.89 -31.31 34.24
C GLN A 78 -24.91 -30.45 33.49
N PHE A 79 -24.94 -30.49 32.14
CA PHE A 79 -25.87 -29.80 31.29
C PHE A 79 -26.59 -30.72 30.31
N PRO A 80 -27.35 -31.73 30.80
CA PRO A 80 -27.95 -32.77 29.97
C PRO A 80 -28.99 -32.25 29.00
N GLU A 81 -29.52 -31.05 29.24
CA GLU A 81 -30.49 -30.39 28.36
C GLU A 81 -29.84 -29.67 27.16
N LEU A 82 -28.51 -29.48 27.15
CA LEU A 82 -27.82 -28.82 26.07
C LEU A 82 -27.22 -29.83 25.07
N ASN A 83 -27.37 -29.56 23.78
CA ASN A 83 -26.70 -30.30 22.72
C ASN A 83 -25.27 -29.80 22.55
N ILE A 84 -24.35 -30.24 23.42
CA ILE A 84 -22.94 -29.83 23.45
C ILE A 84 -22.13 -30.76 22.56
N ARG A 85 -21.32 -30.15 21.69
CA ARG A 85 -20.27 -30.81 20.93
C ARG A 85 -18.91 -30.17 21.31
N LEU A 86 -18.01 -31.02 21.79
CA LEU A 86 -16.66 -30.63 22.16
C LEU A 86 -15.73 -30.78 20.97
N LEU A 87 -15.03 -29.70 20.64
CA LEU A 87 -14.03 -29.64 19.58
C LEU A 87 -12.69 -29.28 20.22
N ARG A 88 -11.57 -29.70 19.60
CA ARG A 88 -10.23 -29.47 20.13
C ARG A 88 -9.31 -28.91 19.06
N SER A 89 -8.59 -27.85 19.41
CA SER A 89 -7.49 -27.30 18.64
C SER A 89 -6.20 -27.44 19.44
N LEU A 90 -5.21 -28.15 18.89
CA LEU A 90 -3.90 -28.34 19.54
C LEU A 90 -3.05 -27.07 19.55
N THR A 91 -3.38 -26.09 18.70
CA THR A 91 -2.67 -24.82 18.61
C THR A 91 -3.48 -23.73 19.27
N PRO A 92 -2.90 -22.93 20.20
CA PRO A 92 -3.57 -21.80 20.81
C PRO A 92 -4.02 -20.75 19.78
N GLY A 93 -5.12 -20.07 20.04
CA GLY A 93 -5.60 -18.94 19.25
C GLY A 93 -7.12 -18.82 19.21
N ALA A 94 -7.65 -17.66 19.60
CA ALA A 94 -9.09 -17.40 19.59
C ALA A 94 -9.70 -17.46 18.18
N GLY A 95 -9.02 -16.88 17.20
CA GLY A 95 -9.43 -16.92 15.78
C GLY A 95 -9.50 -18.35 15.25
N ARG A 96 -8.48 -19.18 15.55
CA ARG A 96 -8.44 -20.60 15.18
C ARG A 96 -9.57 -21.40 15.80
N ALA A 97 -9.83 -21.17 17.09
CA ALA A 97 -10.93 -21.83 17.78
C ALA A 97 -12.29 -21.45 17.17
N ARG A 98 -12.49 -20.16 16.86
CA ARG A 98 -13.70 -19.70 16.17
C ARG A 98 -13.84 -20.31 14.77
N ASN A 99 -12.75 -20.41 14.00
CA ASN A 99 -12.73 -21.08 12.68
C ASN A 99 -13.21 -22.53 12.75
N LEU A 100 -12.70 -23.30 13.73
CA LEU A 100 -13.11 -24.68 13.93
C LEU A 100 -14.61 -24.77 14.31
N GLY A 101 -15.08 -23.88 15.15
CA GLY A 101 -16.48 -23.74 15.52
C GLY A 101 -17.39 -23.41 14.32
N ILE A 102 -17.00 -22.40 13.52
CA ILE A 102 -17.70 -22.00 12.30
C ILE A 102 -17.81 -23.17 11.31
N ALA A 103 -16.69 -23.84 11.03
CA ALA A 103 -16.66 -24.99 10.11
C ALA A 103 -17.53 -26.17 10.60
N SER A 104 -17.72 -26.30 11.92
CA SER A 104 -18.49 -27.38 12.54
C SER A 104 -19.97 -27.06 12.76
N ALA A 105 -20.38 -25.80 12.58
CA ALA A 105 -21.76 -25.35 12.80
C ALA A 105 -22.72 -25.97 11.80
N ARG A 106 -23.86 -26.48 12.29
CA ARG A 106 -24.89 -27.18 11.51
C ARG A 106 -26.22 -26.48 11.49
N ARG A 107 -26.43 -25.48 12.36
CA ARG A 107 -27.67 -24.71 12.39
C ARG A 107 -27.67 -23.58 11.37
N ARG A 108 -28.86 -23.12 10.99
CA ARG A 108 -29.06 -22.07 10.00
C ARG A 108 -28.39 -20.75 10.39
N PHE A 109 -28.30 -20.47 11.70
CA PHE A 109 -27.67 -19.28 12.23
C PHE A 109 -26.55 -19.61 13.20
N ILE A 110 -25.61 -18.71 13.39
CA ILE A 110 -24.48 -18.81 14.30
C ILE A 110 -24.34 -17.56 15.15
N THR A 111 -23.91 -17.73 16.38
CA THR A 111 -23.48 -16.65 17.28
C THR A 111 -22.23 -17.06 18.05
N PHE A 112 -21.48 -16.09 18.53
CA PHE A 112 -20.30 -16.31 19.36
C PHE A 112 -20.57 -15.92 20.79
N LEU A 113 -20.07 -16.73 21.73
CA LEU A 113 -20.10 -16.46 23.15
C LEU A 113 -18.70 -16.70 23.70
N ASP A 114 -18.06 -15.68 24.26
CA ASP A 114 -16.76 -15.86 24.91
C ASP A 114 -16.97 -16.63 26.23
N ASP A 115 -16.00 -17.45 26.65
CA ASP A 115 -16.16 -18.39 27.76
C ASP A 115 -16.29 -17.70 29.14
N ASP A 116 -15.96 -16.43 29.23
CA ASP A 116 -16.11 -15.58 30.41
C ASP A 116 -17.34 -14.66 30.39
N ASP A 117 -18.17 -14.77 29.34
CA ASP A 117 -19.38 -13.99 29.14
C ASP A 117 -20.64 -14.84 29.37
N ALA A 118 -21.83 -14.22 29.29
CA ALA A 118 -23.11 -14.89 29.47
C ALA A 118 -24.19 -14.30 28.55
N LEU A 119 -25.29 -15.05 28.39
CA LEU A 119 -26.47 -14.58 27.67
C LEU A 119 -27.64 -14.43 28.61
N GLN A 120 -28.38 -13.32 28.52
CA GLN A 120 -29.65 -13.17 29.24
C GLN A 120 -30.69 -14.19 28.73
N PRO A 121 -31.66 -14.62 29.56
CA PRO A 121 -32.54 -15.77 29.28
C PRO A 121 -33.28 -15.75 27.93
N ARG A 122 -33.57 -14.59 27.37
CA ARG A 122 -34.33 -14.45 26.11
C ARG A 122 -33.45 -14.06 24.92
N TYR A 123 -32.13 -14.08 25.06
CA TYR A 123 -31.21 -13.63 24.01
C TYR A 123 -31.37 -14.46 22.72
N LEU A 124 -31.25 -15.79 22.80
CA LEU A 124 -31.34 -16.67 21.63
C LEU A 124 -32.76 -16.70 21.03
N GLU A 125 -33.80 -16.69 21.85
CA GLU A 125 -35.18 -16.63 21.38
C GLU A 125 -35.45 -15.34 20.59
N SER A 126 -35.09 -14.21 21.18
CA SER A 126 -35.28 -12.88 20.56
C SER A 126 -34.48 -12.74 19.27
N GLY A 127 -33.24 -13.22 19.28
CA GLY A 127 -32.37 -13.15 18.11
C GLY A 127 -32.83 -14.05 16.98
N LEU A 128 -33.19 -15.30 17.26
CA LEU A 128 -33.65 -16.24 16.23
C LEU A 128 -34.98 -15.82 15.58
N LYS A 129 -35.85 -15.15 16.36
CA LYS A 129 -37.11 -14.60 15.84
C LYS A 129 -36.90 -13.55 14.76
N GLU A 130 -35.82 -12.76 14.86
CA GLU A 130 -35.52 -11.65 13.97
C GLU A 130 -34.45 -11.99 12.91
N ALA A 131 -33.87 -13.21 12.99
CA ALA A 131 -32.82 -13.66 12.08
C ALA A 131 -33.38 -14.00 10.69
N ASP A 132 -32.59 -13.65 9.65
CA ASP A 132 -32.91 -13.91 8.25
C ASP A 132 -31.62 -14.14 7.45
N ASP A 133 -31.67 -14.86 6.31
CA ASP A 133 -30.47 -15.26 5.55
C ASP A 133 -29.65 -14.10 4.98
N GLY A 134 -30.28 -12.96 4.73
CA GLY A 134 -29.60 -11.75 4.26
C GLY A 134 -29.34 -10.70 5.37
N VAL A 135 -29.41 -11.10 6.64
CA VAL A 135 -29.43 -10.16 7.77
C VAL A 135 -28.47 -10.58 8.87
N VAL A 136 -27.65 -9.67 9.34
CA VAL A 136 -26.94 -9.76 10.62
C VAL A 136 -27.83 -9.11 11.69
N THR A 137 -28.24 -9.89 12.70
CA THR A 137 -29.07 -9.38 13.80
C THR A 137 -28.19 -8.98 14.96
N LEU A 138 -28.28 -7.72 15.41
CA LEU A 138 -27.53 -7.15 16.52
C LEU A 138 -28.44 -6.96 17.71
N LEU A 139 -28.07 -7.51 18.86
CA LEU A 139 -28.81 -7.45 20.10
C LEU A 139 -28.10 -6.52 21.12
N PRO A 140 -28.78 -6.07 22.21
CA PRO A 140 -28.17 -5.24 23.24
C PRO A 140 -27.00 -5.91 23.95
N ILE A 141 -26.08 -5.11 24.48
CA ILE A 141 -24.93 -5.54 25.31
C ILE A 141 -25.06 -4.90 26.70
N VAL A 142 -24.89 -5.73 27.73
CA VAL A 142 -24.84 -5.31 29.13
C VAL A 142 -23.45 -5.65 29.66
N ASP A 143 -22.81 -4.72 30.33
CA ASP A 143 -21.54 -4.97 31.02
C ASP A 143 -21.79 -5.42 32.45
N THR A 144 -20.97 -6.38 32.93
CA THR A 144 -20.99 -6.81 34.34
C THR A 144 -19.60 -6.61 34.94
N ILE A 145 -19.53 -5.92 36.05
CA ILE A 145 -18.32 -5.67 36.85
C ILE A 145 -18.62 -6.13 38.26
N ASP A 146 -17.84 -7.05 38.81
CA ASP A 146 -17.99 -7.57 40.17
C ASP A 146 -19.44 -8.01 40.50
N GLY A 147 -20.12 -8.62 39.52
CA GLY A 147 -21.49 -9.10 39.67
C GLY A 147 -22.59 -8.05 39.49
N HIS A 148 -22.26 -6.78 39.32
CA HIS A 148 -23.19 -5.70 39.03
C HIS A 148 -23.29 -5.41 37.56
N SER A 149 -24.52 -5.37 37.02
CA SER A 149 -24.78 -5.17 35.59
C SER A 149 -25.05 -3.71 35.23
N PHE A 150 -24.42 -3.23 34.16
CA PHE A 150 -24.52 -1.85 33.67
C PHE A 150 -24.96 -1.83 32.20
N ARG A 151 -26.03 -1.09 31.88
CA ARG A 151 -26.53 -0.91 30.50
C ARG A 151 -26.02 0.36 29.82
N ASP A 152 -25.48 1.28 30.56
CA ASP A 152 -25.01 2.60 30.14
C ASP A 152 -23.57 2.60 29.55
N ASN A 153 -23.15 1.48 29.01
CA ASN A 153 -21.89 1.40 28.29
C ASN A 153 -21.99 2.03 26.88
N SER A 154 -20.83 2.45 26.33
CA SER A 154 -20.75 3.16 25.06
C SER A 154 -21.27 2.34 23.88
N LEU A 155 -21.06 1.01 23.86
CA LEU A 155 -21.55 0.14 22.79
C LEU A 155 -23.08 0.05 22.83
N ASN A 156 -23.66 -0.18 23.99
CA ASN A 156 -25.11 -0.27 24.12
C ASN A 156 -25.81 1.08 23.83
N ALA A 157 -25.18 2.20 24.15
CA ALA A 157 -25.68 3.52 23.77
C ALA A 157 -25.76 3.64 22.22
N ARG A 158 -24.73 3.21 21.51
CA ARG A 158 -24.72 3.20 20.03
C ARG A 158 -25.73 2.19 19.46
N ILE A 159 -25.84 0.98 20.02
CA ILE A 159 -26.84 -0.02 19.61
C ILE A 159 -28.26 0.55 19.79
N THR A 160 -28.49 1.29 20.86
CA THR A 160 -29.79 1.91 21.14
C THR A 160 -30.20 2.92 20.08
N THR A 161 -29.26 3.64 19.46
CA THR A 161 -29.57 4.56 18.34
C THR A 161 -30.07 3.86 17.09
N LEU A 162 -29.73 2.57 16.93
CA LEU A 162 -30.17 1.74 15.80
C LEU A 162 -31.43 0.92 16.11
N ARG A 163 -31.95 0.98 17.32
CA ARG A 163 -33.06 0.12 17.78
C ARG A 163 -34.31 0.27 16.91
N GLY A 164 -34.77 -0.86 16.38
CA GLY A 164 -35.95 -0.93 15.50
C GLY A 164 -35.63 -0.62 14.03
N THR A 165 -34.37 -0.53 13.66
CA THR A 165 -33.97 -0.27 12.27
C THR A 165 -33.45 -1.53 11.55
N THR A 166 -33.54 -1.50 10.22
CA THR A 166 -32.85 -2.42 9.31
C THR A 166 -32.22 -1.55 8.22
N ALA A 167 -30.90 -1.66 8.04
CA ALA A 167 -30.12 -0.82 7.12
C ALA A 167 -28.94 -1.61 6.53
N PRO A 168 -28.30 -1.17 5.43
CA PRO A 168 -27.08 -1.79 4.94
C PRO A 168 -26.02 -1.88 6.05
N ILE A 169 -25.33 -3.00 6.20
CA ILE A 169 -24.32 -3.20 7.23
C ILE A 169 -23.19 -2.14 7.18
N ALA A 170 -22.84 -1.68 5.96
CA ALA A 170 -21.85 -0.63 5.73
C ALA A 170 -22.22 0.74 6.34
N SER A 171 -23.50 0.96 6.70
CA SER A 171 -23.93 2.20 7.35
C SER A 171 -23.55 2.30 8.84
N ALA A 172 -23.14 1.17 9.45
CA ALA A 172 -22.73 1.11 10.85
C ALA A 172 -21.43 0.28 11.01
N PRO A 173 -20.30 0.70 10.40
CA PRO A 173 -19.06 -0.09 10.34
C PRO A 173 -18.51 -0.45 11.74
N TRP A 174 -18.75 0.38 12.73
CA TRP A 174 -18.35 0.12 14.12
C TRP A 174 -18.90 -1.20 14.70
N VAL A 175 -19.99 -1.73 14.15
CA VAL A 175 -20.56 -3.04 14.56
C VAL A 175 -19.62 -4.18 14.19
N LEU A 176 -18.79 -4.00 13.20
CA LEU A 176 -17.80 -4.99 12.73
C LEU A 176 -16.55 -5.04 13.63
N GLY A 177 -16.42 -4.15 14.59
CA GLY A 177 -15.27 -4.04 15.48
C GLY A 177 -15.30 -4.94 16.74
N PHE A 178 -16.20 -5.91 16.85
CA PHE A 178 -16.28 -6.82 18.00
C PHE A 178 -17.08 -8.09 17.69
N ASN A 179 -16.81 -9.20 18.41
CA ASN A 179 -17.50 -10.48 18.22
C ASN A 179 -18.91 -10.53 18.80
N ALA A 180 -19.07 -9.97 20.00
CA ALA A 180 -20.28 -10.13 20.82
C ALA A 180 -21.58 -9.74 20.12
N SER A 181 -22.68 -10.35 20.56
CA SER A 181 -24.05 -9.87 20.32
C SER A 181 -24.58 -9.94 18.88
N LYS A 182 -23.94 -10.65 18.00
CA LYS A 182 -24.40 -10.85 16.60
C LYS A 182 -24.97 -12.23 16.38
N ILE A 183 -26.08 -12.31 15.65
CA ILE A 183 -26.58 -13.56 15.06
C ILE A 183 -26.45 -13.43 13.55
N ILE A 184 -25.76 -14.38 12.94
CA ILE A 184 -25.31 -14.33 11.54
C ILE A 184 -25.81 -15.58 10.83
N PRO A 185 -26.22 -15.51 9.56
CA PRO A 185 -26.45 -16.72 8.76
C PRO A 185 -25.17 -17.56 8.68
N THR A 186 -25.26 -18.86 9.02
CA THR A 186 -24.11 -19.75 9.04
C THR A 186 -23.43 -19.85 7.68
N GLU A 187 -24.22 -19.84 6.59
CA GLU A 187 -23.70 -19.82 5.23
C GLU A 187 -22.79 -18.60 4.96
N ILE A 188 -23.15 -17.44 5.53
CA ILE A 188 -22.33 -16.23 5.42
C ILE A 188 -21.07 -16.35 6.28
N ALA A 189 -21.21 -16.81 7.52
CA ALA A 189 -20.08 -16.96 8.43
C ALA A 189 -19.02 -17.93 7.90
N GLN A 190 -19.44 -18.99 7.17
CA GLN A 190 -18.54 -20.00 6.61
C GLN A 190 -17.83 -19.59 5.32
N LYS A 191 -18.19 -18.44 4.70
CA LYS A 191 -17.49 -17.91 3.52
C LYS A 191 -16.11 -17.39 3.85
N TYR A 192 -15.91 -16.94 5.07
CA TYR A 192 -14.67 -16.29 5.50
C TYR A 192 -14.08 -16.99 6.72
N ARG A 193 -12.83 -16.68 7.01
CA ARG A 193 -12.10 -17.21 8.16
C ARG A 193 -11.46 -16.07 8.96
N TYR A 194 -11.37 -16.27 10.26
CA TYR A 194 -10.47 -15.45 11.07
C TYR A 194 -9.04 -15.68 10.63
N ASP A 195 -8.26 -14.63 10.55
CA ASP A 195 -6.81 -14.75 10.40
C ASP A 195 -6.22 -15.33 11.68
N GLU A 196 -5.57 -16.50 11.55
CA GLU A 196 -5.02 -17.23 12.69
C GLU A 196 -3.67 -16.67 13.16
N LEU A 197 -3.06 -15.74 12.40
CA LEU A 197 -1.82 -15.06 12.74
C LEU A 197 -2.06 -13.80 13.55
N LEU A 198 -3.22 -13.17 13.41
CA LEU A 198 -3.57 -11.99 14.19
C LEU A 198 -3.80 -12.34 15.66
N ARG A 199 -3.08 -11.66 16.54
CA ARG A 199 -3.19 -11.82 18.00
C ARG A 199 -4.24 -10.90 18.61
N SER A 200 -4.59 -9.81 17.91
CA SER A 200 -5.63 -8.84 18.29
C SER A 200 -6.16 -8.13 17.05
N GLY A 201 -7.45 -7.82 17.03
CA GLY A 201 -8.14 -7.26 15.86
C GLY A 201 -8.57 -8.33 14.84
N GLU A 202 -8.43 -9.62 15.19
CA GLU A 202 -8.89 -10.74 14.38
C GLU A 202 -10.40 -10.71 14.12
N ASP A 203 -11.14 -10.16 15.07
CA ASP A 203 -12.57 -9.94 14.95
C ASP A 203 -12.90 -8.80 13.96
N VAL A 204 -12.16 -7.71 14.03
CA VAL A 204 -12.31 -6.58 13.10
C VAL A 204 -12.05 -7.04 11.67
N ALA A 205 -10.95 -7.76 11.44
CA ALA A 205 -10.57 -8.29 10.13
C ALA A 205 -11.63 -9.27 9.60
N TYR A 206 -12.06 -10.24 10.42
CA TYR A 206 -13.08 -11.21 10.04
C TYR A 206 -14.41 -10.56 9.67
N PHE A 207 -14.93 -9.69 10.52
CA PHE A 207 -16.22 -9.05 10.27
C PHE A 207 -16.18 -8.03 9.14
N ALA A 208 -15.03 -7.45 8.83
CA ALA A 208 -14.87 -6.56 7.69
C ALA A 208 -15.21 -7.25 6.36
N HIS A 209 -14.93 -8.55 6.21
CA HIS A 209 -15.33 -9.34 5.05
C HIS A 209 -16.86 -9.38 4.81
N LEU A 210 -17.68 -9.13 5.82
CA LEU A 210 -19.11 -8.99 5.61
C LEU A 210 -19.49 -7.82 4.68
N LEU A 211 -18.60 -6.84 4.53
CA LEU A 211 -18.76 -5.73 3.59
C LEU A 211 -18.67 -6.18 2.13
N GLU A 212 -18.06 -7.33 1.81
CA GLU A 212 -17.98 -7.87 0.46
C GLU A 212 -19.32 -8.44 -0.02
N ILE A 213 -20.24 -8.75 0.91
CA ILE A 213 -21.53 -9.37 0.59
C ILE A 213 -22.52 -8.31 0.15
N SER A 214 -22.90 -8.38 -1.12
CA SER A 214 -23.88 -7.45 -1.70
C SER A 214 -25.24 -7.59 -1.03
N GLY A 215 -25.83 -6.46 -0.64
CA GLY A 215 -27.19 -6.43 -0.06
C GLY A 215 -27.30 -6.92 1.37
N LEU A 216 -26.20 -7.23 2.07
CA LEU A 216 -26.25 -7.64 3.47
C LEU A 216 -26.75 -6.50 4.37
N LEU A 217 -27.76 -6.80 5.18
CA LEU A 217 -28.39 -5.87 6.08
C LEU A 217 -27.98 -6.09 7.54
N LEU A 218 -27.95 -5.02 8.32
CA LEU A 218 -27.90 -5.02 9.78
C LEU A 218 -29.30 -4.74 10.31
N ARG A 219 -29.83 -5.63 11.16
CA ARG A 219 -31.09 -5.43 11.86
C ARG A 219 -30.85 -5.31 13.36
N THR A 220 -31.36 -4.26 13.98
CA THR A 220 -31.32 -4.05 15.42
C THR A 220 -32.77 -4.04 15.97
N PRO A 221 -33.30 -5.17 16.42
CA PRO A 221 -34.69 -5.27 16.77
C PRO A 221 -35.05 -4.57 18.09
N LYS A 222 -36.33 -4.26 18.28
CA LYS A 222 -36.87 -3.84 19.58
C LYS A 222 -37.11 -5.09 20.42
N VAL A 223 -36.18 -5.40 21.31
CA VAL A 223 -36.28 -6.55 22.21
C VAL A 223 -36.52 -6.14 23.65
N GLY A 224 -37.06 -7.09 24.46
CA GLY A 224 -37.31 -6.91 25.88
C GLY A 224 -36.04 -6.88 26.73
N GLU A 225 -36.21 -6.66 28.03
CA GLU A 225 -35.10 -6.42 28.97
C GLU A 225 -34.17 -7.62 29.18
N SER A 226 -34.64 -8.85 29.01
CA SER A 226 -33.87 -10.08 29.25
C SER A 226 -33.23 -10.66 27.97
N SER A 227 -32.91 -9.82 26.98
CA SER A 227 -32.45 -10.25 25.65
C SER A 227 -31.05 -9.74 25.30
N ALA A 228 -30.20 -9.42 26.28
CA ALA A 228 -28.89 -8.88 26.05
C ALA A 228 -27.77 -9.94 26.13
N TYR A 229 -26.69 -9.70 25.43
CA TYR A 229 -25.39 -10.29 25.66
C TYR A 229 -24.79 -9.65 26.93
N VAL A 230 -24.27 -10.47 27.84
CA VAL A 230 -23.67 -10.01 29.10
C VAL A 230 -22.17 -10.15 29.02
N ARG A 231 -21.49 -9.02 28.90
CA ARG A 231 -20.05 -8.97 28.80
C ARG A 231 -19.44 -8.78 30.19
N THR A 232 -18.55 -9.67 30.62
CA THR A 232 -17.85 -9.59 31.89
C THR A 232 -16.60 -8.75 31.74
N ILE A 233 -16.57 -7.62 32.43
CA ILE A 233 -15.43 -6.71 32.39
C ILE A 233 -14.45 -7.09 33.50
N ARG A 234 -13.22 -7.46 33.10
CA ARG A 234 -12.11 -7.83 34.01
C ARG A 234 -10.89 -6.96 33.75
N SER A 235 -10.05 -6.82 34.79
CA SER A 235 -8.77 -6.07 34.70
C SER A 235 -7.71 -6.78 33.87
N ASP A 236 -7.81 -8.11 33.72
CA ASP A 236 -6.87 -8.99 33.01
C ASP A 236 -7.30 -9.36 31.60
N SER A 237 -8.37 -8.76 31.07
CA SER A 237 -8.85 -9.04 29.71
C SER A 237 -7.84 -8.58 28.65
N VAL A 238 -7.74 -9.32 27.53
CA VAL A 238 -6.86 -9.01 26.39
C VAL A 238 -7.04 -7.57 25.90
N SER A 239 -8.26 -7.06 25.89
CA SER A 239 -8.58 -5.69 25.49
C SER A 239 -8.09 -4.60 26.47
N ARG A 240 -7.57 -4.98 27.63
CA ARG A 240 -7.05 -4.12 28.70
C ARG A 240 -5.61 -4.44 29.10
N GLN A 241 -4.87 -5.14 28.22
CA GLN A 241 -3.43 -5.36 28.41
C GLN A 241 -2.73 -4.03 28.67
N ARG A 242 -1.62 -4.06 29.43
CA ARG A 242 -0.75 -2.89 29.63
C ARG A 242 -0.43 -2.27 28.28
N GLU A 243 -0.53 -0.95 28.24
CA GLU A 243 -0.08 -0.15 27.11
C GLU A 243 1.34 -0.60 26.71
N SER A 244 1.47 -1.09 25.48
CA SER A 244 2.74 -1.59 24.94
C SER A 244 2.81 -1.29 23.45
N PHE A 245 4.04 -1.13 22.95
CA PHE A 245 4.27 -0.93 21.52
C PHE A 245 3.68 -2.08 20.70
N ASP A 246 3.90 -3.33 21.11
CA ASP A 246 3.39 -4.49 20.39
C ASP A 246 1.85 -4.46 20.26
N PHE A 247 1.13 -4.27 21.38
CA PHE A 247 -0.33 -4.28 21.37
C PHE A 247 -0.95 -3.05 20.67
N ASN A 248 -0.39 -1.86 20.95
CA ASN A 248 -1.00 -0.59 20.50
C ASN A 248 -0.53 -0.17 19.12
N VAL A 249 0.62 -0.69 18.63
CA VAL A 249 1.19 -0.34 17.34
C VAL A 249 1.24 -1.55 16.42
N THR A 250 2.09 -2.55 16.71
CA THR A 250 2.34 -3.66 15.79
C THR A 250 1.07 -4.41 15.43
N GLN A 251 0.30 -4.87 16.42
CA GLN A 251 -0.93 -5.65 16.17
C GLN A 251 -2.03 -4.81 15.50
N ARG A 252 -2.05 -3.50 15.72
CA ARG A 252 -3.01 -2.60 15.02
C ARG A 252 -2.63 -2.42 13.56
N LEU A 253 -1.35 -2.28 13.26
CA LEU A 253 -0.86 -2.20 11.89
C LEU A 253 -1.07 -3.51 11.12
N GLU A 254 -0.84 -4.67 11.76
CA GLU A 254 -1.16 -5.99 11.19
C GLU A 254 -2.67 -6.10 10.86
N CYS A 255 -3.55 -5.64 11.76
CA CYS A 255 -4.98 -5.59 11.49
C CYS A 255 -5.32 -4.66 10.32
N ILE A 256 -4.70 -3.48 10.22
CA ILE A 256 -4.89 -2.56 9.09
C ILE A 256 -4.44 -3.22 7.77
N ALA A 257 -3.31 -3.93 7.77
CA ALA A 257 -2.84 -4.67 6.60
C ALA A 257 -3.91 -5.66 6.11
N GLN A 258 -4.51 -6.43 7.02
CA GLN A 258 -5.60 -7.36 6.67
C GLN A 258 -6.85 -6.65 6.16
N LEU A 259 -7.24 -5.51 6.75
CA LEU A 259 -8.37 -4.73 6.25
C LEU A 259 -8.16 -4.28 4.78
N ARG A 260 -6.92 -4.00 4.39
CA ARG A 260 -6.57 -3.57 3.03
C ARG A 260 -6.56 -4.70 1.99
N THR A 261 -6.52 -5.96 2.42
CA THR A 261 -6.67 -7.11 1.48
C THR A 261 -8.11 -7.30 1.01
N ILE A 262 -9.08 -6.69 1.69
CA ILE A 262 -10.50 -6.81 1.34
C ILE A 262 -10.78 -5.98 0.09
N ASN A 263 -11.40 -6.61 -0.93
CA ASN A 263 -11.75 -5.92 -2.18
C ASN A 263 -12.67 -4.73 -1.95
N GLU A 264 -12.23 -3.55 -2.34
CA GLU A 264 -12.94 -2.30 -2.17
C GLU A 264 -13.93 -2.07 -3.31
N VAL A 265 -15.23 -2.04 -2.96
CA VAL A 265 -16.28 -1.54 -3.84
C VAL A 265 -16.78 -0.21 -3.26
N ALA A 266 -16.99 0.81 -4.10
CA ALA A 266 -17.18 2.20 -3.73
C ALA A 266 -18.00 2.52 -2.44
N PRO A 267 -19.19 1.91 -2.15
CA PRO A 267 -19.90 2.15 -0.89
C PRO A 267 -19.22 1.55 0.34
N LYS A 268 -18.36 0.52 0.15
CA LYS A 268 -17.68 -0.22 1.20
C LYS A 268 -16.36 0.43 1.60
N HIS A 269 -15.73 1.11 0.68
CA HIS A 269 -14.48 1.84 0.89
C HIS A 269 -14.55 2.75 2.13
N ARG A 270 -15.63 3.55 2.26
CA ARG A 270 -15.80 4.43 3.40
C ARG A 270 -15.94 3.67 4.74
N ALA A 271 -16.57 2.50 4.73
CA ALA A 271 -16.72 1.68 5.92
C ALA A 271 -15.40 1.04 6.35
N LEU A 272 -14.63 0.51 5.38
CA LEU A 272 -13.28 -0.02 5.63
C LEU A 272 -12.35 1.06 6.16
N HIS A 273 -12.34 2.23 5.55
CA HIS A 273 -11.54 3.37 6.02
C HIS A 273 -11.89 3.76 7.47
N THR A 274 -13.18 3.73 7.85
CA THR A 274 -13.58 3.97 9.25
C THR A 274 -13.01 2.91 10.21
N LEU A 275 -12.91 1.64 9.78
CA LEU A 275 -12.29 0.59 10.57
C LEU A 275 -10.77 0.79 10.68
N GLU A 276 -10.11 1.11 9.59
CA GLU A 276 -8.67 1.45 9.58
C GLU A 276 -8.38 2.62 10.51
N GLU A 277 -9.14 3.72 10.40
CA GLU A 277 -8.98 4.89 11.28
C GLU A 277 -9.17 4.53 12.75
N SER A 278 -10.11 3.62 13.06
CA SER A 278 -10.32 3.13 14.41
C SER A 278 -9.09 2.39 14.94
N GLN A 279 -8.47 1.53 14.13
CA GLN A 279 -7.24 0.83 14.51
C GLN A 279 -6.05 1.79 14.63
N PHE A 280 -5.89 2.69 13.69
CA PHE A 280 -4.83 3.70 13.74
C PHE A 280 -5.01 4.69 14.91
N GLY A 281 -6.24 4.86 15.39
CA GLY A 281 -6.54 5.61 16.60
C GLY A 281 -5.82 5.09 17.85
N PHE A 282 -5.63 3.77 17.98
CA PHE A 282 -4.83 3.16 19.06
C PHE A 282 -3.35 3.55 18.91
N VAL A 283 -2.81 3.50 17.69
CA VAL A 283 -1.43 3.91 17.38
C VAL A 283 -1.23 5.38 17.74
N LYS A 284 -2.13 6.26 17.28
CA LYS A 284 -2.08 7.70 17.59
C LYS A 284 -2.16 7.96 19.11
N SER A 285 -2.98 7.22 19.82
CA SER A 285 -3.10 7.35 21.28
C SER A 285 -1.80 6.96 21.99
N TYR A 286 -1.21 5.84 21.61
CA TYR A 286 0.05 5.36 22.16
C TYR A 286 1.20 6.36 21.90
N LEU A 287 1.34 6.83 20.67
CA LEU A 287 2.42 7.75 20.29
C LEU A 287 2.31 9.14 20.94
N LYS A 288 1.11 9.58 21.33
CA LYS A 288 0.96 10.80 22.15
C LYS A 288 1.64 10.67 23.51
N SER A 289 1.61 9.48 24.11
CA SER A 289 2.27 9.18 25.39
C SER A 289 3.75 8.78 25.20
N HIS A 290 4.09 8.22 24.03
CA HIS A 290 5.41 7.68 23.69
C HIS A 290 5.92 8.24 22.35
N PRO A 291 6.11 9.56 22.23
CA PRO A 291 6.45 10.18 20.94
C PRO A 291 7.83 9.77 20.39
N ASP A 292 8.74 9.31 21.25
CA ASP A 292 10.06 8.81 20.85
C ASP A 292 9.96 7.47 20.06
N ASP A 293 8.83 6.76 20.15
CA ASP A 293 8.56 5.56 19.38
C ASP A 293 7.99 5.84 17.97
N THR A 294 7.80 7.12 17.58
CA THR A 294 7.12 7.46 16.31
C THR A 294 7.87 6.92 15.10
N GLN A 295 9.21 7.10 15.02
CA GLN A 295 9.99 6.57 13.89
C GLN A 295 9.88 5.05 13.83
N ARG A 296 10.03 4.37 14.97
CA ARG A 296 9.87 2.92 15.06
C ARG A 296 8.49 2.44 14.59
N ALA A 297 7.42 3.20 14.89
CA ALA A 297 6.07 2.87 14.43
C ALA A 297 5.93 3.00 12.91
N ILE A 298 6.54 4.03 12.30
CA ILE A 298 6.57 4.22 10.86
C ILE A 298 7.36 3.10 10.19
N ASP A 299 8.54 2.75 10.70
CA ASP A 299 9.37 1.67 10.17
C ASP A 299 8.63 0.32 10.28
N THR A 300 7.87 0.11 11.38
CA THR A 300 7.02 -1.07 11.53
C THR A 300 5.90 -1.10 10.49
N ALA A 301 5.25 0.05 10.21
CA ALA A 301 4.22 0.15 9.17
C ALA A 301 4.78 -0.17 7.78
N VAL A 302 5.98 0.31 7.48
CA VAL A 302 6.69 -0.01 6.21
C VAL A 302 7.02 -1.49 6.13
N ALA A 303 7.55 -2.09 7.21
CA ALA A 303 7.90 -3.51 7.25
C ALA A 303 6.68 -4.44 7.11
N ILE A 304 5.51 -4.02 7.60
CA ILE A 304 4.24 -4.76 7.45
C ILE A 304 3.60 -4.50 6.07
N GLY A 305 4.04 -3.47 5.34
CA GLY A 305 3.47 -3.11 4.04
C GLY A 305 2.20 -2.24 4.14
N VAL A 306 2.12 -1.35 5.15
CA VAL A 306 0.98 -0.43 5.36
C VAL A 306 1.37 1.01 5.01
N PRO A 307 1.26 1.40 3.72
CA PRO A 307 1.62 2.74 3.27
C PRO A 307 0.57 3.80 3.61
N GLY A 308 0.98 5.07 3.54
CA GLY A 308 0.08 6.23 3.47
C GLY A 308 -0.74 6.52 4.73
N LEU A 309 -0.30 6.07 5.90
CA LEU A 309 -0.90 6.47 7.17
C LEU A 309 -0.57 7.94 7.48
N ASP A 310 -1.52 8.62 8.13
CA ASP A 310 -1.36 10.03 8.52
C ASP A 310 -0.54 10.14 9.82
N TRP A 311 0.78 10.33 9.66
CA TRP A 311 1.74 10.53 10.74
C TRP A 311 1.91 12.00 11.15
N GLU A 312 1.22 12.92 10.48
CA GLU A 312 1.35 14.36 10.75
C GLU A 312 1.00 14.69 12.20
N GLY A 313 1.81 15.53 12.82
CA GLY A 313 1.65 15.93 14.21
C GLY A 313 2.03 14.88 15.27
N LEU A 314 2.46 13.67 14.84
CA LEU A 314 3.00 12.64 15.74
C LEU A 314 4.52 12.73 15.85
N ARG A 315 5.20 13.16 14.78
CA ARG A 315 6.64 13.44 14.79
C ARG A 315 6.94 14.73 15.55
N ARG A 316 8.02 14.72 16.32
CA ARG A 316 8.58 15.91 16.99
C ARG A 316 9.60 16.63 16.13
N GLU A 317 10.24 15.89 15.24
CA GLU A 317 11.28 16.42 14.35
C GLU A 317 10.65 17.34 13.32
N LYS A 318 11.42 18.35 12.93
CA LYS A 318 11.08 19.28 11.84
C LYS A 318 11.83 18.88 10.58
N ALA A 319 11.24 19.18 9.43
CA ALA A 319 11.91 19.01 8.15
C ALA A 319 12.85 20.21 7.90
N ASN A 320 14.11 19.94 7.61
CA ASN A 320 15.06 20.96 7.19
C ASN A 320 15.06 21.15 5.67
N ARG A 321 14.53 20.20 4.93
CA ARG A 321 14.48 20.20 3.47
C ARG A 321 13.04 20.31 2.95
N LEU A 322 12.83 21.22 2.00
CA LEU A 322 11.58 21.41 1.29
C LEU A 322 11.65 20.73 -0.08
N VAL A 323 10.59 20.02 -0.49
CA VAL A 323 10.51 19.39 -1.81
C VAL A 323 9.29 19.91 -2.57
N PHE A 324 9.52 20.43 -3.76
CA PHE A 324 8.47 20.69 -4.74
C PHE A 324 8.50 19.62 -5.81
N SER A 325 7.52 18.75 -5.82
CA SER A 325 7.39 17.67 -6.80
C SER A 325 5.98 17.71 -7.40
N TYR A 326 5.84 18.16 -8.63
CA TYR A 326 4.54 18.29 -9.27
C TYR A 326 3.78 16.96 -9.27
N CYS A 327 4.48 15.86 -9.60
CA CYS A 327 3.96 14.51 -9.44
C CYS A 327 4.76 13.78 -8.35
N PHE A 328 4.07 13.19 -7.38
CA PHE A 328 4.65 12.54 -6.20
C PHE A 328 3.84 11.31 -5.79
N PRO A 329 4.42 10.32 -5.06
CA PRO A 329 3.65 9.23 -4.50
C PRO A 329 2.39 9.70 -3.74
N PRO A 330 1.23 9.05 -3.95
CA PRO A 330 1.07 7.72 -4.55
C PRO A 330 0.78 7.70 -6.07
N TYR A 331 1.03 8.76 -6.81
CA TYR A 331 0.74 8.77 -8.24
C TYR A 331 1.76 7.97 -9.04
N ALA A 332 1.28 7.05 -9.90
CA ALA A 332 2.10 6.20 -10.75
C ALA A 332 2.74 7.00 -11.91
N ASP A 333 3.91 7.58 -11.65
CA ASP A 333 4.67 8.39 -12.60
C ASP A 333 6.18 8.21 -12.36
N THR A 334 6.95 8.13 -13.44
CA THR A 334 8.42 7.98 -13.34
C THR A 334 9.06 9.14 -12.56
N SER A 335 8.56 10.37 -12.73
CA SER A 335 9.10 11.52 -12.00
C SER A 335 8.83 11.42 -10.50
N ALA A 336 7.65 10.91 -10.11
CA ALA A 336 7.30 10.65 -8.71
C ALA A 336 8.25 9.61 -8.10
N ASN A 337 8.48 8.49 -8.81
CA ASN A 337 9.35 7.42 -8.33
C ASN A 337 10.81 7.89 -8.19
N VAL A 338 11.32 8.70 -9.13
CA VAL A 338 12.69 9.24 -9.01
C VAL A 338 12.80 10.20 -7.83
N THR A 339 11.83 11.10 -7.64
CA THR A 339 11.82 12.00 -6.46
C THR A 339 11.78 11.19 -5.16
N ALA A 340 10.97 10.14 -5.11
CA ALA A 340 10.88 9.25 -3.94
C ALA A 340 12.23 8.56 -3.65
N LYS A 341 12.91 8.07 -4.68
CA LYS A 341 14.25 7.47 -4.56
C LYS A 341 15.29 8.49 -4.05
N VAL A 342 15.25 9.71 -4.56
CA VAL A 342 16.15 10.79 -4.08
C VAL A 342 15.93 11.04 -2.59
N ILE A 343 14.69 11.20 -2.14
CA ILE A 343 14.36 11.40 -0.73
C ILE A 343 14.87 10.24 0.14
N ARG A 344 14.66 9.00 -0.31
CA ARG A 344 15.11 7.82 0.44
C ARG A 344 16.63 7.71 0.48
N ASN A 345 17.32 7.97 -0.65
CA ASN A 345 18.77 7.89 -0.72
C ASN A 345 19.46 8.99 0.11
N ASP A 346 18.88 10.20 0.14
CA ASP A 346 19.38 11.32 0.95
C ASP A 346 19.07 11.09 2.45
N ALA A 347 18.06 10.28 2.78
CA ALA A 347 17.65 9.93 4.14
C ALA A 347 17.37 11.16 5.05
N GLU A 348 16.93 12.26 4.45
CA GLU A 348 16.60 13.50 5.17
C GLU A 348 15.10 13.63 5.40
N LEU A 349 14.71 14.24 6.51
CA LEU A 349 13.31 14.56 6.78
C LEU A 349 12.85 15.73 5.91
N VAL A 350 11.73 15.55 5.22
CA VAL A 350 11.25 16.50 4.20
C VAL A 350 9.79 16.92 4.43
N ASP A 351 9.50 18.16 4.02
CA ASP A 351 8.15 18.63 3.73
C ASP A 351 7.94 18.64 2.21
N VAL A 352 6.87 18.03 1.71
CA VAL A 352 6.62 17.89 0.27
C VAL A 352 5.31 18.57 -0.12
N TYR A 353 5.33 19.32 -1.23
CA TYR A 353 4.15 19.89 -1.87
C TYR A 353 4.02 19.37 -3.29
N TYR A 354 2.89 18.70 -3.61
CA TYR A 354 2.67 18.05 -4.90
C TYR A 354 1.26 18.35 -5.44
N ALA A 355 1.03 18.13 -6.74
CA ALA A 355 -0.26 18.39 -7.36
C ALA A 355 -1.17 17.17 -7.23
N ASP A 356 -2.49 17.42 -7.15
CA ASP A 356 -3.50 16.39 -7.42
C ASP A 356 -3.39 15.94 -8.88
N MET A 357 -2.98 14.69 -9.09
CA MET A 357 -2.77 14.10 -10.42
C MET A 357 -3.85 13.08 -10.78
N GLU A 358 -4.89 12.90 -9.99
CA GLU A 358 -5.89 11.83 -10.14
C GLU A 358 -6.52 11.78 -11.53
N ARG A 359 -6.69 12.95 -12.18
CA ARG A 359 -7.27 13.06 -13.54
C ARG A 359 -6.34 12.57 -14.66
N VAL A 360 -5.04 12.42 -14.41
CA VAL A 360 -4.04 12.12 -15.44
C VAL A 360 -3.10 10.97 -15.08
N ARG A 361 -3.11 10.51 -13.83
CA ARG A 361 -2.29 9.40 -13.35
C ARG A 361 -3.11 8.47 -12.45
N GLY A 362 -2.89 7.17 -12.59
CA GLY A 362 -3.36 6.19 -11.62
C GLY A 362 -2.63 6.32 -10.29
N ARG A 363 -3.17 5.71 -9.25
CA ARG A 363 -2.54 5.65 -7.93
C ARG A 363 -1.88 4.30 -7.73
N ASP A 364 -0.71 4.31 -7.10
CA ASP A 364 0.02 3.14 -6.60
C ASP A 364 0.42 3.45 -5.16
N GLU A 365 -0.45 3.10 -4.22
CA GLU A 365 -0.26 3.42 -2.80
C GLU A 365 1.02 2.78 -2.24
N SER A 366 1.48 1.67 -2.82
CA SER A 366 2.71 1.01 -2.37
C SER A 366 3.94 1.92 -2.44
N THR A 367 3.98 2.86 -3.40
CA THR A 367 5.10 3.79 -3.55
C THR A 367 5.29 4.73 -2.35
N ARG A 368 4.27 4.88 -1.50
CA ARG A 368 4.38 5.60 -0.22
C ARG A 368 5.34 4.92 0.75
N LEU A 369 5.51 3.58 0.68
CA LEU A 369 6.50 2.86 1.50
C LEU A 369 7.94 3.36 1.28
N ILE A 370 8.22 3.95 0.11
CA ILE A 370 9.54 4.51 -0.19
C ILE A 370 9.81 5.76 0.65
N VAL A 371 8.81 6.61 0.84
CA VAL A 371 8.97 7.97 1.37
C VAL A 371 8.39 8.20 2.76
N ASP A 372 7.41 7.41 3.20
CA ASP A 372 6.76 7.59 4.51
C ASP A 372 7.74 7.70 5.69
N PRO A 373 8.88 6.96 5.73
CA PRO A 373 9.89 7.13 6.78
C PRO A 373 10.49 8.53 6.89
N PHE A 374 10.48 9.30 5.80
CA PHE A 374 11.15 10.59 5.70
C PHE A 374 10.19 11.78 5.65
N LEU A 375 8.88 11.54 5.55
CA LEU A 375 7.89 12.61 5.48
C LEU A 375 7.58 13.18 6.87
N VAL A 376 7.76 14.48 7.04
CA VAL A 376 7.21 15.22 8.18
C VAL A 376 5.86 15.80 7.80
N HIS A 377 5.75 16.32 6.57
CA HIS A 377 4.51 16.82 6.00
C HIS A 377 4.47 16.54 4.50
N ALA A 378 3.30 16.15 4.00
CA ALA A 378 3.06 16.00 2.57
C ALA A 378 1.68 16.58 2.25
N GLU A 379 1.66 17.63 1.43
CA GLU A 379 0.40 18.32 1.11
C GLU A 379 0.10 18.28 -0.38
N GLU A 380 -1.04 17.69 -0.70
CA GLU A 380 -1.60 17.66 -2.04
C GLU A 380 -2.28 19.01 -2.36
N ILE A 381 -1.91 19.60 -3.48
CA ILE A 381 -2.43 20.88 -3.94
C ILE A 381 -3.56 20.65 -4.93
N ASP A 382 -4.75 21.07 -4.54
CA ASP A 382 -5.93 21.07 -5.42
C ASP A 382 -5.75 22.09 -6.56
N ALA A 383 -5.19 21.61 -7.66
CA ALA A 383 -5.02 22.35 -8.89
C ALA A 383 -5.19 21.40 -10.08
N VAL A 384 -5.81 21.86 -11.16
CA VAL A 384 -5.97 21.05 -12.37
C VAL A 384 -4.58 20.69 -12.90
N PRO A 385 -4.22 19.38 -12.99
CA PRO A 385 -2.91 18.98 -13.47
C PRO A 385 -2.76 19.28 -14.97
N SER A 386 -1.63 19.88 -15.36
CA SER A 386 -1.33 20.16 -16.76
C SER A 386 0.16 20.18 -17.03
N PHE A 387 0.53 19.60 -18.17
CA PHE A 387 1.90 19.69 -18.68
C PHE A 387 2.18 21.01 -19.40
N ALA A 388 1.23 21.50 -20.20
CA ALA A 388 1.43 22.62 -21.12
C ALA A 388 0.61 23.88 -20.79
N HIS A 389 -0.46 23.78 -19.99
CA HIS A 389 -1.32 24.93 -19.73
C HIS A 389 -0.77 25.80 -18.59
N TRP A 390 -0.18 26.92 -18.96
CA TRP A 390 0.53 27.80 -18.03
C TRP A 390 -0.31 28.27 -16.83
N GLY A 391 -1.59 28.61 -17.04
CA GLY A 391 -2.47 29.03 -15.94
C GLY A 391 -2.66 27.98 -14.86
N ALA A 392 -2.75 26.70 -15.24
CA ALA A 392 -2.85 25.58 -14.31
C ALA A 392 -1.54 25.37 -13.55
N ILE A 393 -0.40 25.40 -14.26
CA ILE A 393 0.95 25.31 -13.66
C ILE A 393 1.14 26.43 -12.64
N CYS A 394 0.77 27.68 -12.99
CA CYS A 394 0.84 28.82 -12.07
C CYS A 394 -0.08 28.69 -10.86
N SER A 395 -1.24 28.05 -11.02
CA SER A 395 -2.16 27.81 -9.88
C SER A 395 -1.53 26.90 -8.84
N TYR A 396 -1.01 25.76 -9.27
CA TYR A 396 -0.24 24.85 -8.40
C TYR A 396 0.94 25.59 -7.74
N ALA A 397 1.82 26.19 -8.55
CA ALA A 397 3.06 26.77 -8.07
C ALA A 397 2.85 27.85 -6.99
N ARG A 398 1.86 28.73 -7.18
CA ARG A 398 1.52 29.78 -6.20
C ARG A 398 0.97 29.19 -4.90
N GLN A 399 0.12 28.20 -4.97
CA GLN A 399 -0.47 27.57 -3.80
C GLN A 399 0.62 26.84 -3.02
N ALA A 400 1.42 26.01 -3.69
CA ALA A 400 2.53 25.26 -3.09
C ALA A 400 3.55 26.20 -2.41
N ALA A 401 4.06 27.21 -3.14
CA ALA A 401 5.02 28.17 -2.58
C ALA A 401 4.44 28.97 -1.40
N ARG A 402 3.14 29.35 -1.44
CA ARG A 402 2.49 30.07 -0.34
C ARG A 402 2.33 29.18 0.90
N LYS A 403 1.91 27.94 0.74
CA LYS A 403 1.73 26.99 1.84
C LYS A 403 3.07 26.64 2.47
N ALA A 404 4.09 26.35 1.65
CA ALA A 404 5.47 26.15 2.11
C ALA A 404 6.02 27.38 2.90
N ALA A 405 5.80 28.60 2.39
CA ALA A 405 6.24 29.82 3.09
C ALA A 405 5.48 30.04 4.42
N LYS A 406 4.21 29.62 4.51
CA LYS A 406 3.47 29.67 5.76
C LYS A 406 4.04 28.67 6.77
N ARG A 407 4.37 27.47 6.33
CA ARG A 407 4.95 26.43 7.20
C ARG A 407 6.36 26.77 7.64
N ALA A 408 7.20 27.31 6.74
CA ALA A 408 8.53 27.78 7.03
C ALA A 408 8.58 28.78 8.20
N LYS A 409 7.60 29.70 8.30
CA LYS A 409 7.49 30.64 9.43
C LYS A 409 7.27 29.96 10.79
N GLY A 410 6.65 28.77 10.79
CA GLY A 410 6.37 28.02 12.02
C GLY A 410 7.53 27.13 12.46
N GLN A 411 8.61 27.00 11.67
CA GLN A 411 9.70 26.05 11.93
C GLN A 411 11.11 26.61 11.69
N ASP A 412 11.28 27.94 11.68
CA ASP A 412 12.56 28.64 11.48
C ASP A 412 13.15 28.52 10.05
N GLY A 413 12.31 28.20 9.07
CA GLY A 413 12.70 28.12 7.67
C GLY A 413 13.04 26.70 7.19
N TYR A 414 13.68 26.63 6.05
CA TYR A 414 14.29 25.43 5.47
C TYR A 414 15.73 25.76 5.07
N ASP A 415 16.66 24.86 5.35
CA ASP A 415 18.06 25.00 4.96
C ASP A 415 18.23 24.80 3.46
N SER A 416 17.52 23.82 2.91
CA SER A 416 17.56 23.46 1.51
C SER A 416 16.17 23.22 0.91
N MET A 417 16.08 23.32 -0.41
CA MET A 417 14.94 22.84 -1.16
C MET A 417 15.36 22.10 -2.42
N TYR A 418 14.58 21.10 -2.78
CA TYR A 418 14.76 20.30 -3.98
C TYR A 418 13.54 20.43 -4.89
N SER A 419 13.78 20.56 -6.18
CA SER A 419 12.72 20.48 -7.19
C SER A 419 13.18 19.68 -8.39
N ARG A 420 12.28 18.87 -8.95
CA ARG A 420 12.57 18.06 -10.14
C ARG A 420 11.55 18.35 -11.23
N ALA A 421 12.02 18.62 -12.43
CA ALA A 421 11.17 18.91 -13.58
C ALA A 421 11.32 17.88 -14.72
N LEU A 422 10.30 17.07 -14.86
CA LEU A 422 9.62 16.73 -16.10
C LEU A 422 8.42 17.68 -16.23
N TRP A 423 7.72 17.87 -15.11
CA TRP A 423 6.60 18.81 -14.95
C TRP A 423 7.14 20.15 -14.46
N SER A 424 7.09 21.18 -15.29
CA SER A 424 7.69 22.51 -15.03
C SER A 424 7.20 23.19 -13.75
N GLY A 425 6.00 22.81 -13.26
CA GLY A 425 5.40 23.38 -12.05
C GLY A 425 6.26 23.25 -10.79
N SER A 426 7.08 22.21 -10.66
CA SER A 426 8.02 22.04 -9.55
C SER A 426 9.02 23.22 -9.49
N HIS A 427 9.68 23.51 -10.61
CA HIS A 427 10.66 24.60 -10.70
C HIS A 427 10.01 25.97 -10.56
N VAL A 428 8.80 26.17 -11.10
CA VAL A 428 8.07 27.44 -10.91
C VAL A 428 7.76 27.66 -9.42
N ALA A 429 7.31 26.64 -8.69
CA ALA A 429 7.05 26.74 -7.26
C ALA A 429 8.32 27.07 -6.49
N ALA A 430 9.42 26.39 -6.80
CA ALA A 430 10.73 26.63 -6.18
C ALA A 430 11.26 28.05 -6.46
N ALA A 431 11.15 28.55 -7.69
CA ALA A 431 11.55 29.91 -8.04
C ALA A 431 10.73 30.97 -7.27
N LEU A 432 9.42 30.77 -7.14
CA LEU A 432 8.55 31.66 -6.36
C LEU A 432 8.89 31.62 -4.86
N PHE A 433 9.27 30.47 -4.33
CA PHE A 433 9.70 30.34 -2.94
C PHE A 433 11.08 31.00 -2.75
N LYS A 434 12.08 30.66 -3.60
CA LYS A 434 13.44 31.24 -3.57
C LYS A 434 13.45 32.76 -3.60
N SER A 435 12.58 33.36 -4.41
CA SER A 435 12.48 34.83 -4.51
C SER A 435 12.12 35.51 -3.19
N LYS A 436 11.50 34.81 -2.24
CA LYS A 436 11.13 35.30 -0.91
C LYS A 436 11.98 34.77 0.21
N HIS A 437 12.67 33.68 -0.02
CA HIS A 437 13.54 32.97 0.91
C HIS A 437 14.93 32.76 0.27
N PRO A 438 15.68 33.82 -0.03
CA PRO A 438 16.93 33.70 -0.78
C PRO A 438 18.01 32.89 -0.06
N GLY A 439 17.92 32.75 1.27
CA GLY A 439 18.84 31.95 2.08
C GLY A 439 18.66 30.45 1.97
N THR A 440 17.48 29.96 1.52
CA THR A 440 17.27 28.52 1.30
C THR A 440 18.04 28.07 0.06
N ARG A 441 18.96 27.10 0.20
CA ARG A 441 19.70 26.53 -0.93
C ARG A 441 18.77 25.76 -1.85
N TRP A 442 18.77 26.08 -3.14
CA TRP A 442 17.90 25.44 -4.13
C TRP A 442 18.69 24.47 -5.03
N GLU A 443 18.36 23.20 -4.96
CA GLU A 443 18.82 22.13 -5.85
C GLU A 443 17.73 21.85 -6.89
N ALA A 444 18.03 22.10 -8.16
CA ALA A 444 17.09 21.93 -9.27
C ALA A 444 17.56 20.83 -10.22
N GLU A 445 16.79 19.74 -10.33
CA GLU A 445 17.09 18.61 -11.21
C GLU A 445 16.20 18.63 -12.45
N PHE A 446 16.83 18.58 -13.62
CA PHE A 446 16.14 18.39 -14.89
C PHE A 446 16.10 16.91 -15.26
N SER A 447 14.88 16.37 -15.45
CA SER A 447 14.65 15.00 -15.91
C SER A 447 15.13 14.79 -17.34
N ASP A 448 14.72 15.72 -18.19
CA ASP A 448 14.99 15.79 -19.64
C ASP A 448 15.14 17.27 -20.02
N PRO A 449 15.60 17.61 -21.25
CA PRO A 449 15.53 18.97 -21.73
C PRO A 449 14.13 19.56 -21.59
N LEU A 450 13.99 20.68 -20.87
CA LEU A 450 12.68 21.21 -20.52
C LEU A 450 12.02 21.99 -21.67
N SER A 451 12.80 22.75 -22.41
CA SER A 451 12.34 23.65 -23.47
C SER A 451 12.14 22.99 -24.83
N VAL A 452 12.66 21.78 -25.01
CA VAL A 452 12.58 21.03 -26.28
C VAL A 452 11.93 19.66 -26.09
N GLY A 453 11.28 19.15 -27.15
CA GLY A 453 10.68 17.81 -27.19
C GLY A 453 11.68 16.70 -27.49
N VAL A 454 11.20 15.46 -27.56
CA VAL A 454 12.03 14.29 -27.89
C VAL A 454 12.55 14.29 -29.33
N ASP A 455 11.94 15.08 -30.19
CA ASP A 455 12.34 15.33 -31.58
C ASP A 455 13.28 16.54 -31.74
N GLY A 456 13.64 17.20 -30.64
CA GLY A 456 14.49 18.38 -30.62
C GLY A 456 13.76 19.68 -31.01
N THR A 457 12.46 19.62 -31.28
CA THR A 457 11.69 20.84 -31.59
C THR A 457 11.34 21.59 -30.30
N PRO A 458 11.27 22.95 -30.33
CA PRO A 458 10.82 23.74 -29.18
C PRO A 458 9.43 23.32 -28.73
N ARG A 459 9.25 23.11 -27.42
CA ARG A 459 7.94 22.80 -26.85
C ARG A 459 7.04 24.03 -26.95
N SER A 460 5.82 23.84 -27.49
CA SER A 460 4.79 24.87 -27.48
C SER A 460 4.23 25.06 -26.08
N GLY A 461 4.06 26.29 -25.64
CA GLY A 461 3.51 26.61 -24.33
C GLY A 461 3.37 28.12 -24.17
N GLU A 462 2.17 28.63 -24.37
CA GLU A 462 1.89 30.08 -24.37
C GLU A 462 2.08 30.68 -22.96
N LEU A 463 2.78 31.81 -22.88
CA LEU A 463 2.89 32.63 -21.68
C LEU A 463 1.68 33.53 -21.53
N THR A 464 0.70 33.14 -20.74
CA THR A 464 -0.43 33.99 -20.41
C THR A 464 -0.06 35.07 -19.39
N ARG A 465 -0.71 36.24 -19.47
CA ARG A 465 -0.51 37.35 -18.52
C ARG A 465 -0.98 36.93 -17.11
N GLY A 466 -0.25 37.31 -16.10
CA GLY A 466 -0.61 36.99 -14.70
C GLY A 466 0.49 37.33 -13.70
N VAL A 467 0.17 37.25 -12.41
CA VAL A 467 1.08 37.58 -11.31
C VAL A 467 2.34 36.71 -11.36
N THR A 468 2.20 35.39 -11.55
CA THR A 468 3.33 34.46 -11.64
C THR A 468 4.22 34.78 -12.84
N THR A 469 3.61 35.04 -14.00
CA THR A 469 4.34 35.42 -15.21
C THR A 469 5.13 36.70 -14.98
N TYR A 470 4.52 37.71 -14.35
CA TYR A 470 5.21 38.93 -13.98
C TYR A 470 6.39 38.68 -13.04
N GLN A 471 6.18 37.87 -12.01
CA GLN A 471 7.25 37.54 -11.04
C GLN A 471 8.40 36.80 -11.72
N MET A 472 8.12 35.79 -12.55
CA MET A 472 9.15 35.04 -13.28
C MET A 472 9.93 35.94 -14.26
N LYS A 473 9.23 36.79 -15.01
CA LYS A 473 9.86 37.77 -15.90
C LYS A 473 10.74 38.74 -15.16
N LYS A 474 10.27 39.24 -14.01
CA LYS A 474 11.06 40.15 -13.16
C LYS A 474 12.37 39.53 -12.66
N LEU A 475 12.35 38.20 -12.39
CA LEU A 475 13.58 37.49 -12.04
C LEU A 475 14.63 37.58 -13.17
N VAL A 476 14.20 37.37 -14.43
CA VAL A 476 15.09 37.51 -15.60
C VAL A 476 15.55 38.97 -15.76
N GLU A 477 14.64 39.95 -15.68
CA GLU A 477 14.94 41.38 -15.80
C GLU A 477 15.94 41.87 -14.74
N CYS A 478 15.95 41.25 -13.56
CA CYS A 478 16.88 41.60 -12.47
C CYS A 478 18.22 40.86 -12.54
N SER A 479 18.43 39.98 -13.52
CA SER A 479 19.67 39.23 -13.72
C SER A 479 20.62 39.95 -14.69
N ASP A 480 21.88 39.53 -14.71
CA ASP A 480 22.88 39.99 -15.67
C ASP A 480 22.54 39.57 -17.12
N TRP A 481 21.67 38.60 -17.30
CA TRP A 481 21.24 38.04 -18.60
C TRP A 481 19.82 38.45 -19.00
N ARG A 482 19.39 39.68 -18.64
CA ARG A 482 18.08 40.24 -18.92
C ARG A 482 17.73 40.34 -20.42
N GLU A 483 18.76 40.34 -21.29
CA GLU A 483 18.56 40.43 -22.76
C GLU A 483 18.21 39.09 -23.42
N ILE A 484 18.25 37.97 -22.67
CA ILE A 484 17.90 36.66 -23.22
C ILE A 484 16.38 36.60 -23.49
N SER A 485 16.04 36.32 -24.75
CA SER A 485 14.66 36.19 -25.16
C SER A 485 14.10 34.79 -24.86
N TYR A 486 12.81 34.74 -24.52
CA TYR A 486 12.04 33.53 -24.33
C TYR A 486 10.63 33.73 -24.87
N SER A 487 10.04 32.75 -25.51
CA SER A 487 8.71 32.79 -26.14
C SER A 487 7.70 31.90 -25.42
N THR A 488 8.16 30.85 -24.76
CA THR A 488 7.30 29.86 -24.10
C THR A 488 7.50 29.84 -22.59
N HIS A 489 6.53 29.31 -21.85
CA HIS A 489 6.68 29.13 -20.41
C HIS A 489 7.76 28.07 -20.05
N PHE A 490 8.04 27.13 -20.96
CA PHE A 490 9.12 26.16 -20.76
C PHE A 490 10.46 26.85 -20.79
N GLU A 491 10.71 27.73 -21.78
CA GLU A 491 11.93 28.51 -21.89
C GLU A 491 12.11 29.46 -20.71
N LEU A 492 11.05 30.16 -20.29
CA LEU A 492 11.10 31.04 -19.13
C LEU A 492 11.41 30.26 -17.84
N THR A 493 10.79 29.10 -17.65
CA THR A 493 11.02 28.26 -16.45
C THR A 493 12.44 27.72 -16.44
N GLU A 494 12.93 27.22 -17.58
CA GLU A 494 14.30 26.73 -17.74
C GLU A 494 15.30 27.84 -17.41
N LEU A 495 15.17 29.01 -18.04
CA LEU A 495 16.06 30.15 -17.84
C LEU A 495 16.08 30.60 -16.37
N VAL A 496 14.93 30.83 -15.74
CA VAL A 496 14.85 31.23 -14.33
C VAL A 496 15.49 30.19 -13.41
N THR A 497 15.31 28.92 -13.70
CA THR A 497 15.92 27.82 -12.92
C THR A 497 17.46 27.86 -13.06
N LEU A 498 17.96 27.98 -14.29
CA LEU A 498 19.41 28.09 -14.56
C LEU A 498 20.03 29.31 -13.87
N LEU A 499 19.30 30.42 -13.77
CA LEU A 499 19.77 31.63 -13.13
C LEU A 499 19.83 31.53 -11.59
N TYR A 500 18.76 31.01 -10.97
CA TYR A 500 18.52 31.19 -9.52
C TYR A 500 18.67 29.93 -8.67
N ALA A 501 18.76 28.73 -9.26
CA ALA A 501 19.14 27.56 -8.49
C ALA A 501 20.59 27.68 -8.03
N ASP A 502 20.87 27.30 -6.79
CA ASP A 502 22.24 27.29 -6.24
C ASP A 502 23.01 26.08 -6.80
N GLU A 503 22.31 25.00 -7.11
CA GLU A 503 22.84 23.84 -7.81
C GLU A 503 21.87 23.39 -8.91
N VAL A 504 22.40 23.14 -10.10
CA VAL A 504 21.65 22.61 -11.25
C VAL A 504 22.11 21.20 -11.55
N ILE A 505 21.18 20.25 -11.51
CA ILE A 505 21.48 18.84 -11.70
C ILE A 505 20.96 18.39 -13.06
N PHE A 506 21.88 17.86 -13.90
CA PHE A 506 21.57 17.22 -15.16
C PHE A 506 21.77 15.72 -15.05
N THR A 507 20.96 14.94 -15.76
CA THR A 507 21.06 13.47 -15.73
C THR A 507 22.29 12.93 -16.44
N ASN A 508 22.85 13.69 -17.40
CA ASN A 508 24.03 13.33 -18.16
C ASN A 508 24.65 14.56 -18.87
N GLU A 509 25.89 14.41 -19.36
CA GLU A 509 26.62 15.47 -20.02
C GLU A 509 25.99 15.93 -21.33
N ASN A 510 25.38 15.00 -22.10
CA ASN A 510 24.70 15.34 -23.34
C ASN A 510 23.48 16.22 -23.08
N GLN A 511 22.73 15.95 -22.02
CA GLN A 511 21.60 16.79 -21.59
C GLN A 511 22.09 18.19 -21.22
N GLN A 512 23.14 18.29 -20.41
CA GLN A 512 23.74 19.58 -20.04
C GLN A 512 24.16 20.36 -21.29
N ARG A 513 24.83 19.68 -22.23
CA ARG A 513 25.27 20.28 -23.48
C ARG A 513 24.11 20.83 -24.30
N VAL A 514 23.10 19.99 -24.60
CA VAL A 514 21.93 20.35 -25.40
C VAL A 514 21.13 21.50 -24.79
N MET A 515 20.97 21.49 -23.46
CA MET A 515 20.25 22.58 -22.79
C MET A 515 21.02 23.88 -22.76
N LEU A 516 22.35 23.87 -22.71
CA LEU A 516 23.16 25.07 -22.58
C LEU A 516 23.59 25.67 -23.93
N GLU A 517 23.71 24.89 -25.01
CA GLU A 517 24.16 25.35 -26.33
C GLU A 517 23.35 26.53 -26.90
N ARG A 518 22.12 26.70 -26.47
CA ARG A 518 21.23 27.83 -26.90
C ARG A 518 21.50 29.16 -26.18
N TYR A 519 22.33 29.17 -25.16
CA TYR A 519 22.61 30.33 -24.34
C TYR A 519 24.02 30.90 -24.63
N PRO A 520 24.26 32.19 -24.32
CA PRO A 520 25.59 32.80 -24.45
C PRO A 520 26.64 32.08 -23.59
N GLU A 521 27.90 32.11 -24.03
CA GLU A 521 29.03 31.40 -23.38
C GLU A 521 29.26 31.79 -21.91
N ASP A 522 29.03 33.04 -21.54
CA ASP A 522 29.13 33.52 -20.16
C ASP A 522 28.07 32.86 -19.27
N LEU A 523 26.80 32.76 -19.75
CA LEU A 523 25.76 32.03 -19.02
C LEU A 523 26.05 30.52 -18.97
N GLN A 524 26.52 29.93 -20.07
CA GLN A 524 26.93 28.53 -20.05
C GLN A 524 28.00 28.27 -18.97
N SER A 525 29.03 29.11 -18.93
CA SER A 525 30.10 29.02 -17.94
C SER A 525 29.60 29.21 -16.52
N PHE A 526 28.72 30.18 -16.29
CA PHE A 526 28.06 30.40 -15.00
C PHE A 526 27.27 29.18 -14.54
N VAL A 527 26.44 28.59 -15.43
CA VAL A 527 25.64 27.39 -15.06
C VAL A 527 26.54 26.20 -14.82
N ARG A 528 27.57 25.98 -15.66
CA ARG A 528 28.51 24.86 -15.48
C ARG A 528 29.25 24.94 -14.13
N SER A 529 29.55 26.14 -13.64
CA SER A 529 30.27 26.35 -12.37
C SER A 529 29.45 25.88 -11.15
N LYS A 530 28.13 25.76 -11.28
CA LYS A 530 27.20 25.35 -10.23
C LYS A 530 26.37 24.13 -10.62
N SER A 531 26.76 23.38 -11.64
CA SER A 531 26.02 22.20 -12.08
C SER A 531 26.75 20.91 -11.73
N THR A 532 25.96 19.87 -11.52
CA THR A 532 26.39 18.51 -11.23
C THR A 532 25.75 17.56 -12.24
N ILE A 533 26.50 16.56 -12.72
CA ILE A 533 25.93 15.43 -13.43
C ILE A 533 25.57 14.36 -12.42
N ARG A 534 24.29 14.04 -12.34
CA ARG A 534 23.77 12.99 -11.46
C ARG A 534 22.78 12.13 -12.23
N HIS A 535 23.16 10.91 -12.54
CA HIS A 535 22.26 9.94 -13.17
C HIS A 535 21.04 9.70 -12.30
N HIS A 536 19.97 9.12 -12.87
CA HIS A 536 18.77 8.80 -12.10
C HIS A 536 19.12 7.98 -10.87
N ALA A 537 18.46 8.30 -9.75
CA ALA A 537 18.67 7.62 -8.47
C ALA A 537 18.39 6.12 -8.60
N VAL A 538 19.34 5.31 -8.16
CA VAL A 538 19.20 3.84 -8.07
C VAL A 538 18.37 3.52 -6.83
N PRO A 539 17.41 2.59 -6.87
CA PRO A 539 16.74 2.10 -5.67
C PRO A 539 17.75 1.54 -4.66
N THR A 540 17.50 1.72 -3.37
CA THR A 540 18.26 1.00 -2.33
C THR A 540 17.92 -0.49 -2.36
N GLU A 541 18.80 -1.35 -1.87
CA GLU A 541 18.58 -2.81 -1.81
C GLU A 541 17.24 -3.16 -1.17
N GLU A 542 16.89 -2.50 -0.07
CA GLU A 542 15.63 -2.71 0.63
C GLU A 542 14.39 -2.45 -0.24
N MET A 543 14.46 -1.51 -1.19
CA MET A 543 13.31 -1.18 -2.04
C MET A 543 12.88 -2.35 -2.93
N TYR A 544 13.80 -3.25 -3.28
CA TYR A 544 13.47 -4.44 -4.06
C TYR A 544 12.73 -5.50 -3.24
N HIS A 545 12.64 -5.33 -1.92
CA HIS A 545 12.03 -6.26 -0.98
C HIS A 545 10.91 -5.63 -0.12
N LEU A 546 10.51 -4.38 -0.40
CA LEU A 546 9.39 -3.74 0.31
C LEU A 546 8.04 -4.38 0.00
N VAL A 547 7.92 -5.02 -1.15
CA VAL A 547 6.72 -5.75 -1.58
C VAL A 547 7.20 -7.05 -2.20
N GLU A 548 6.73 -8.19 -1.69
CA GLU A 548 6.94 -9.49 -2.32
C GLU A 548 5.91 -9.69 -3.43
N ALA A 549 6.33 -10.22 -4.55
CA ALA A 549 5.50 -10.47 -5.71
C ALA A 549 5.45 -11.96 -6.05
N ASP A 550 4.24 -12.45 -6.28
CA ASP A 550 4.01 -13.80 -6.78
C ASP A 550 3.99 -13.76 -8.32
N TYR A 551 5.17 -13.89 -8.93
CA TYR A 551 5.32 -13.96 -10.37
C TYR A 551 6.23 -15.14 -10.74
N GLU A 552 5.63 -16.14 -11.39
CA GLU A 552 6.33 -17.36 -11.76
C GLU A 552 7.11 -17.21 -13.08
N LEU A 553 8.41 -17.44 -13.01
CA LEU A 553 9.29 -17.61 -14.17
C LEU A 553 9.30 -19.07 -14.63
N ASP A 554 9.63 -19.31 -15.89
CA ASP A 554 9.82 -20.66 -16.39
C ASP A 554 11.22 -21.20 -15.99
N PRO A 555 11.32 -22.15 -15.06
CA PRO A 555 12.61 -22.62 -14.54
C PRO A 555 13.43 -23.40 -15.58
N LYS A 556 12.87 -23.71 -16.75
CA LYS A 556 13.52 -24.45 -17.83
C LYS A 556 14.09 -23.54 -18.92
N ARG A 557 13.78 -22.24 -18.84
CA ARG A 557 14.20 -21.27 -19.86
C ARG A 557 14.99 -20.14 -19.23
N ILE A 558 15.77 -19.46 -20.03
CA ILE A 558 16.39 -18.20 -19.66
C ILE A 558 15.34 -17.11 -19.80
N ASN A 559 14.99 -16.48 -18.68
CA ASN A 559 13.94 -15.50 -18.59
C ASN A 559 14.51 -14.09 -18.74
N ILE A 560 14.13 -13.41 -19.80
CA ILE A 560 14.56 -12.04 -20.10
C ILE A 560 13.40 -11.10 -19.79
N GLY A 561 13.62 -10.04 -19.00
CA GLY A 561 12.59 -9.09 -18.61
C GLY A 561 12.69 -7.76 -19.37
N TYR A 562 11.57 -7.25 -19.86
CA TYR A 562 11.41 -5.90 -20.38
C TYR A 562 10.21 -5.21 -19.73
N PHE A 563 10.45 -4.09 -19.07
CA PHE A 563 9.38 -3.32 -18.40
C PHE A 563 9.25 -1.93 -19.03
N GLY A 564 8.19 -1.68 -19.76
CA GLY A 564 7.96 -0.36 -20.35
C GLY A 564 6.98 -0.35 -21.51
N ASN A 565 6.64 0.86 -21.93
CA ASN A 565 5.83 1.06 -23.12
C ASN A 565 6.72 1.24 -24.33
N PHE A 566 6.19 0.89 -25.49
CA PHE A 566 6.84 1.09 -26.77
C PHE A 566 6.45 2.44 -27.36
N TYR A 567 7.44 3.13 -27.89
CA TYR A 567 7.29 4.39 -28.61
C TYR A 567 7.88 4.23 -30.01
N ALA A 568 7.53 5.10 -30.94
CA ALA A 568 8.01 5.01 -32.33
C ALA A 568 9.55 4.99 -32.45
N ASN A 569 10.23 5.61 -31.48
CA ASN A 569 11.70 5.70 -31.39
C ASN A 569 12.33 4.81 -30.32
N ARG A 570 11.58 3.83 -29.79
CA ARG A 570 12.06 2.89 -28.77
C ARG A 570 11.25 1.60 -28.82
N GLY A 571 11.84 0.52 -29.33
CA GLY A 571 11.17 -0.77 -29.47
C GLY A 571 12.09 -1.93 -29.08
N ILE A 572 11.53 -3.13 -29.05
CA ILE A 572 12.26 -4.39 -28.79
C ILE A 572 12.51 -5.19 -30.07
N GLY A 573 12.44 -4.53 -31.25
CA GLY A 573 12.57 -5.18 -32.55
C GLY A 573 13.82 -6.03 -32.66
N ASP A 574 14.96 -5.53 -32.19
CA ASP A 574 16.23 -6.24 -32.23
C ASP A 574 16.21 -7.54 -31.42
N VAL A 575 15.62 -7.51 -30.20
CA VAL A 575 15.46 -8.71 -29.35
C VAL A 575 14.51 -9.71 -30.02
N LEU A 576 13.41 -9.24 -30.61
CA LEU A 576 12.44 -10.09 -31.29
C LEU A 576 13.09 -10.76 -32.53
N THR A 577 13.85 -9.99 -33.32
CA THR A 577 14.54 -10.48 -34.49
C THR A 577 15.67 -11.46 -34.11
N ALA A 578 16.40 -11.18 -33.04
CA ALA A 578 17.39 -12.11 -32.50
C ALA A 578 16.74 -13.42 -32.05
N LEU A 579 15.62 -13.37 -31.31
CA LEU A 579 14.85 -14.55 -30.91
C LEU A 579 14.22 -15.31 -32.09
N GLU A 580 14.00 -14.67 -33.23
CA GLU A 580 13.56 -15.34 -34.47
C GLU A 580 14.68 -16.17 -35.10
N HIS A 581 15.89 -15.60 -35.16
CA HIS A 581 16.99 -16.17 -35.92
C HIS A 581 17.98 -17.03 -35.12
N HIS A 582 17.95 -16.91 -33.78
CA HIS A 582 18.90 -17.62 -32.92
C HIS A 582 18.65 -19.14 -32.91
N PRO A 583 19.70 -19.99 -33.12
CA PRO A 583 19.54 -21.44 -33.24
C PRO A 583 18.96 -22.11 -31.95
N HIS A 584 19.17 -21.50 -30.79
CA HIS A 584 18.68 -21.97 -29.51
C HIS A 584 17.55 -21.10 -28.94
N ALA A 585 16.78 -20.42 -29.78
CA ALA A 585 15.76 -19.48 -29.37
C ALA A 585 14.70 -20.07 -28.41
N ASP A 586 14.45 -21.38 -28.49
CA ASP A 586 13.47 -22.06 -27.60
C ASP A 586 13.94 -22.19 -26.15
N GLU A 587 15.22 -21.96 -25.87
CA GLU A 587 15.78 -21.91 -24.51
C GLU A 587 15.49 -20.57 -23.81
N PHE A 588 14.93 -19.57 -24.53
CA PHE A 588 14.63 -18.23 -23.99
C PHE A 588 13.14 -17.98 -23.87
N LEU A 589 12.77 -17.12 -22.91
CA LEU A 589 11.42 -16.57 -22.75
C LEU A 589 11.55 -15.08 -22.45
N LEU A 590 11.01 -14.23 -23.34
CA LEU A 590 10.96 -12.79 -23.14
C LEU A 590 9.64 -12.38 -22.48
N HIS A 591 9.73 -11.85 -21.30
CA HIS A 591 8.60 -11.31 -20.55
C HIS A 591 8.52 -9.80 -20.80
N ILE A 592 7.38 -9.37 -21.29
CA ILE A 592 7.11 -7.96 -21.61
C ILE A 592 6.00 -7.45 -20.71
N PHE A 593 6.27 -6.38 -19.97
CA PHE A 593 5.28 -5.71 -19.12
C PHE A 593 4.97 -4.33 -19.69
N THR A 594 3.72 -4.12 -20.10
CA THR A 594 3.31 -2.89 -20.80
C THR A 594 1.91 -2.44 -20.36
N SER A 595 1.59 -1.16 -20.55
CA SER A 595 0.25 -0.64 -20.27
C SER A 595 -0.81 -1.05 -21.31
N LYS A 596 -0.39 -1.64 -22.46
CA LYS A 596 -1.27 -2.03 -23.57
C LYS A 596 -1.02 -3.47 -24.03
N PRO A 597 -1.16 -4.48 -23.13
CA PRO A 597 -0.80 -5.87 -23.46
C PRO A 597 -1.63 -6.46 -24.59
N GLU A 598 -2.93 -6.17 -24.67
CA GLU A 598 -3.79 -6.71 -25.71
C GLU A 598 -3.48 -6.12 -27.10
N GLN A 599 -3.07 -4.85 -27.14
CA GLN A 599 -2.65 -4.20 -28.39
C GLN A 599 -1.38 -4.86 -28.88
N LEU A 600 -0.36 -4.99 -28.03
CA LEU A 600 0.93 -5.59 -28.37
C LEU A 600 0.75 -7.07 -28.76
N SER A 601 -0.08 -7.83 -28.06
CA SER A 601 -0.37 -9.22 -28.42
C SER A 601 -0.97 -9.35 -29.81
N ARG A 602 -1.87 -8.45 -30.20
CA ARG A 602 -2.45 -8.43 -31.57
C ARG A 602 -1.42 -8.05 -32.64
N GLU A 603 -0.56 -7.09 -32.35
CA GLU A 603 0.50 -6.66 -33.27
C GLU A 603 1.52 -7.77 -33.53
N LEU A 604 1.85 -8.55 -32.49
CA LEU A 604 2.86 -9.61 -32.56
C LEU A 604 2.31 -11.00 -32.82
N TRP A 605 0.99 -11.20 -32.94
CA TRP A 605 0.35 -12.51 -33.08
C TRP A 605 0.94 -13.39 -34.18
N ASN A 606 1.31 -12.79 -35.32
CA ASN A 606 1.91 -13.49 -36.46
C ASN A 606 3.45 -13.45 -36.46
N HIS A 607 4.08 -12.89 -35.44
CA HIS A 607 5.55 -12.81 -35.38
C HIS A 607 6.13 -14.18 -35.05
N PRO A 608 7.19 -14.64 -35.75
CA PRO A 608 7.78 -15.97 -35.54
C PRO A 608 8.24 -16.23 -34.09
N ALA A 609 8.67 -15.19 -33.39
CA ALA A 609 9.08 -15.29 -31.99
C ALA A 609 7.90 -15.31 -30.98
N PHE A 610 6.63 -15.21 -31.42
CA PHE A 610 5.48 -15.04 -30.50
C PHE A 610 5.37 -16.13 -29.44
N SER A 611 5.68 -17.39 -29.76
CA SER A 611 5.68 -18.52 -28.82
C SER A 611 6.74 -18.41 -27.72
N ARG A 612 7.69 -17.49 -27.85
CA ARG A 612 8.77 -17.20 -26.90
C ARG A 612 8.53 -15.90 -26.14
N LEU A 613 7.29 -15.38 -26.21
CA LEU A 613 6.89 -14.16 -25.52
C LEU A 613 5.87 -14.46 -24.43
N ARG A 614 5.98 -13.74 -23.31
CA ARG A 614 4.96 -13.65 -22.28
C ARG A 614 4.61 -12.17 -22.11
N ILE A 615 3.45 -11.76 -22.65
CA ILE A 615 3.02 -10.35 -22.64
C ILE A 615 2.09 -10.13 -21.45
N ASN A 616 2.47 -9.22 -20.57
CA ASN A 616 1.81 -8.94 -19.30
C ASN A 616 1.33 -7.48 -19.25
N GLY A 617 0.34 -7.23 -18.39
CA GLY A 617 -0.11 -5.89 -18.05
C GLY A 617 0.90 -5.08 -17.24
N TYR A 618 0.58 -3.80 -17.04
CA TYR A 618 1.36 -2.92 -16.15
C TYR A 618 1.44 -3.52 -14.74
N MET A 619 2.61 -3.40 -14.14
CA MET A 619 2.90 -3.86 -12.78
C MET A 619 3.18 -2.64 -11.87
N PRO A 620 2.64 -2.61 -10.63
CA PRO A 620 2.97 -1.58 -9.65
C PRO A 620 4.48 -1.46 -9.42
N TYR A 621 4.96 -0.28 -9.08
CA TYR A 621 6.40 0.02 -9.11
C TYR A 621 7.24 -0.86 -8.17
N LEU A 622 6.82 -1.04 -6.92
CA LEU A 622 7.57 -1.89 -5.98
C LEU A 622 7.47 -3.38 -6.33
N THR A 623 6.31 -3.82 -6.82
CA THR A 623 6.14 -5.17 -7.36
C THR A 623 7.09 -5.40 -8.54
N PHE A 624 7.19 -4.43 -9.45
CA PHE A 624 8.15 -4.47 -10.56
C PHE A 624 9.60 -4.58 -10.06
N LEU A 625 9.99 -3.78 -9.07
CA LEU A 625 11.35 -3.86 -8.52
C LEU A 625 11.65 -5.27 -7.97
N ASN A 626 10.72 -5.85 -7.22
CA ASN A 626 10.88 -7.20 -6.68
C ASN A 626 10.99 -8.24 -7.80
N VAL A 627 10.05 -8.25 -8.74
CA VAL A 627 10.05 -9.20 -9.86
C VAL A 627 11.32 -9.06 -10.72
N ALA A 628 11.84 -7.84 -10.88
CA ALA A 628 13.08 -7.59 -11.65
C ALA A 628 14.28 -8.36 -11.09
N THR A 629 14.32 -8.65 -9.79
CA THR A 629 15.43 -9.41 -9.16
C THR A 629 15.45 -10.89 -9.52
N HIS A 630 14.40 -11.42 -10.12
CA HIS A 630 14.25 -12.85 -10.40
C HIS A 630 14.67 -13.24 -11.82
N PHE A 631 14.88 -12.27 -12.73
CA PHE A 631 15.22 -12.54 -14.13
C PHE A 631 16.69 -12.95 -14.32
N ASP A 632 16.99 -13.56 -15.46
CA ASP A 632 18.37 -13.84 -15.87
C ASP A 632 19.01 -12.63 -16.55
N ALA A 633 18.22 -11.81 -17.22
CA ALA A 633 18.64 -10.53 -17.80
C ALA A 633 17.48 -9.53 -17.91
N LEU A 634 17.78 -8.23 -17.84
CA LEU A 634 16.84 -7.14 -18.01
C LEU A 634 17.24 -6.26 -19.20
N VAL A 635 16.32 -6.04 -20.13
CA VAL A 635 16.59 -5.27 -21.34
C VAL A 635 16.21 -3.80 -21.16
N VAL A 636 17.13 -2.90 -21.48
CA VAL A 636 16.91 -1.46 -21.56
C VAL A 636 17.37 -0.91 -22.90
N ASN A 637 16.52 -0.09 -23.54
CA ASN A 637 16.82 0.51 -24.83
C ASN A 637 17.07 2.00 -24.71
N ASP A 638 18.00 2.49 -25.51
CA ASP A 638 18.13 3.92 -25.80
C ASP A 638 16.89 4.49 -26.49
N THR A 639 16.81 5.80 -26.46
CA THR A 639 15.91 6.56 -27.32
C THR A 639 16.64 6.82 -28.64
N ASP A 640 16.09 6.36 -29.76
CA ASP A 640 16.61 6.74 -31.08
C ASP A 640 16.30 8.21 -31.37
N THR A 641 17.34 9.01 -31.53
CA THR A 641 17.26 10.44 -31.87
C THR A 641 17.77 10.72 -33.29
N SER A 642 18.02 9.72 -34.12
CA SER A 642 18.53 9.88 -35.50
C SER A 642 17.62 10.72 -36.39
N GLY A 643 16.31 10.68 -36.16
CA GLY A 643 15.31 11.53 -36.84
C GLY A 643 15.04 12.88 -36.20
N SER A 644 15.76 13.27 -35.14
CA SER A 644 15.58 14.53 -34.43
C SER A 644 16.52 15.64 -34.89
N THR A 645 16.36 16.84 -34.35
CA THR A 645 17.29 17.96 -34.57
C THR A 645 18.47 17.96 -33.59
N PHE A 646 18.56 17.00 -32.69
CA PHE A 646 19.65 16.92 -31.73
C PHE A 646 20.97 16.53 -32.38
N THR A 647 22.04 17.18 -31.94
CA THR A 647 23.42 16.84 -32.33
C THR A 647 23.98 15.63 -31.59
N VAL A 648 23.45 15.40 -30.38
CA VAL A 648 23.78 14.27 -29.51
C VAL A 648 22.51 13.83 -28.78
N ASN A 649 22.42 12.56 -28.43
CA ASN A 649 21.27 12.04 -27.65
C ASN A 649 21.32 12.58 -26.20
N PRO A 650 20.36 13.40 -25.74
CA PRO A 650 20.36 13.95 -24.38
C PRO A 650 19.63 13.04 -23.36
N PHE A 651 19.01 11.95 -23.79
CA PHE A 651 18.11 11.15 -22.97
C PHE A 651 18.81 9.96 -22.33
N LEU A 652 18.66 9.82 -21.01
CA LEU A 652 19.09 8.63 -20.27
C LEU A 652 17.83 7.85 -19.84
N PRO A 653 17.66 6.58 -20.24
CA PRO A 653 16.54 5.76 -19.82
C PRO A 653 16.53 5.56 -18.29
N SER A 654 15.49 6.02 -17.60
CA SER A 654 15.36 5.88 -16.14
C SER A 654 15.32 4.41 -15.68
N LYS A 655 14.90 3.49 -16.54
CA LYS A 655 14.89 2.04 -16.28
C LYS A 655 16.27 1.45 -15.99
N TYR A 656 17.33 2.04 -16.58
CA TYR A 656 18.70 1.62 -16.28
C TYR A 656 18.98 1.67 -14.76
N ALA A 657 18.60 2.77 -14.10
CA ALA A 657 18.79 2.90 -12.66
C ALA A 657 17.98 1.88 -11.86
N ASP A 658 16.73 1.58 -12.30
CA ASP A 658 15.89 0.57 -11.65
C ASP A 658 16.44 -0.85 -11.83
N TYR A 659 17.15 -1.14 -12.94
CA TYR A 659 17.69 -2.46 -13.25
C TYR A 659 19.04 -2.71 -12.59
N VAL A 660 19.94 -1.74 -12.62
CA VAL A 660 21.31 -1.93 -12.12
C VAL A 660 21.36 -2.24 -10.63
N GLY A 661 20.39 -1.75 -9.86
CA GLY A 661 20.27 -2.06 -8.42
C GLY A 661 19.63 -3.41 -8.12
N SER A 662 19.03 -4.09 -9.10
CA SER A 662 18.39 -5.40 -8.91
C SER A 662 19.38 -6.56 -8.73
N GLY A 663 20.66 -6.35 -9.02
CA GLY A 663 21.66 -7.42 -9.04
C GLY A 663 21.62 -8.31 -10.29
N VAL A 664 20.67 -8.09 -11.22
CA VAL A 664 20.50 -8.85 -12.46
C VAL A 664 21.28 -8.21 -13.60
N GLY A 665 21.79 -9.01 -14.52
CA GLY A 665 22.51 -8.53 -15.69
C GLY A 665 21.66 -7.61 -16.56
N VAL A 666 22.18 -6.39 -16.85
CA VAL A 666 21.50 -5.42 -17.70
C VAL A 666 21.98 -5.53 -19.13
N TRP A 667 21.07 -5.82 -20.06
CA TRP A 667 21.31 -5.78 -21.49
C TRP A 667 20.87 -4.43 -22.07
N GLY A 668 21.84 -3.59 -22.41
CA GLY A 668 21.61 -2.31 -23.08
C GLY A 668 21.58 -2.47 -24.61
N ILE A 669 20.49 -2.01 -25.25
CA ILE A 669 20.43 -1.78 -26.68
C ILE A 669 20.78 -0.31 -26.89
N THR A 670 22.00 -0.04 -27.38
CA THR A 670 22.59 1.30 -27.32
C THR A 670 22.67 1.96 -28.67
N VAL A 671 22.53 3.28 -28.69
CA VAL A 671 22.88 4.15 -29.82
C VAL A 671 24.28 4.72 -29.57
N ASP A 672 25.07 4.87 -30.60
CA ASP A 672 26.44 5.37 -30.50
C ASP A 672 26.48 6.77 -29.80
N GLU A 673 27.48 7.00 -28.97
CA GLU A 673 27.67 8.22 -28.19
C GLU A 673 26.47 8.64 -27.29
N SER A 674 25.50 7.75 -27.06
CA SER A 674 24.40 7.98 -26.14
C SER A 674 24.86 7.96 -24.68
N PRO A 675 24.09 8.55 -23.75
CA PRO A 675 24.38 8.43 -22.32
C PRO A 675 24.39 6.96 -21.84
N LEU A 676 23.49 6.10 -22.36
CA LEU A 676 23.43 4.69 -21.96
C LEU A 676 24.66 3.90 -22.42
N SER A 677 25.19 4.21 -23.63
CA SER A 677 26.37 3.52 -24.16
C SER A 677 27.65 3.75 -23.34
N LYS A 678 27.67 4.81 -22.52
CA LYS A 678 28.80 5.19 -21.65
C LYS A 678 28.69 4.62 -20.24
N LEU A 679 27.57 3.96 -19.92
CA LEU A 679 27.33 3.37 -18.58
C LEU A 679 27.79 1.91 -18.52
N PRO A 680 28.08 1.39 -17.32
CA PRO A 680 28.37 -0.03 -17.14
C PRO A 680 27.15 -0.89 -17.51
N LEU A 681 27.30 -1.72 -18.52
CA LEU A 681 26.31 -2.69 -18.97
C LEU A 681 26.89 -4.09 -18.85
N THR A 682 26.09 -5.06 -18.38
CA THR A 682 26.51 -6.47 -18.33
C THR A 682 26.57 -7.03 -19.74
N PHE A 683 25.58 -6.68 -20.56
CA PHE A 683 25.50 -7.06 -21.99
C PHE A 683 25.18 -5.81 -22.80
N SER A 684 25.71 -5.72 -23.99
CA SER A 684 25.48 -4.58 -24.89
C SER A 684 25.34 -5.06 -26.33
N SER A 685 24.40 -4.47 -27.05
CA SER A 685 24.29 -4.58 -28.50
C SER A 685 23.96 -3.21 -29.09
N ALA A 686 24.52 -2.87 -30.24
CA ALA A 686 24.16 -1.66 -30.95
C ALA A 686 22.74 -1.77 -31.52
N ALA A 687 21.97 -0.69 -31.47
CA ALA A 687 20.61 -0.63 -32.01
C ALA A 687 20.64 -0.95 -33.52
N GLY A 688 19.82 -1.92 -33.94
CA GLY A 688 19.77 -2.41 -35.31
C GLY A 688 20.81 -3.50 -35.66
N ASP A 689 21.75 -3.84 -34.77
CA ASP A 689 22.74 -4.91 -34.99
C ASP A 689 22.24 -6.24 -34.39
N ILE A 690 21.64 -7.05 -35.26
CA ILE A 690 21.05 -8.34 -34.86
C ILE A 690 22.14 -9.39 -34.56
N GLU A 691 23.33 -9.30 -35.16
CA GLU A 691 24.43 -10.22 -34.86
C GLU A 691 24.96 -10.00 -33.43
N GLN A 692 25.11 -8.76 -33.03
CA GLN A 692 25.45 -8.45 -31.64
C GLN A 692 24.35 -8.90 -30.68
N ALA A 693 23.06 -8.68 -31.01
CA ALA A 693 21.96 -9.15 -30.18
C ALA A 693 21.94 -10.67 -30.02
N CYS A 694 22.20 -11.42 -31.09
CA CYS A 694 22.38 -12.88 -31.02
C CYS A 694 23.61 -13.29 -30.19
N SER A 695 24.70 -12.54 -30.24
CA SER A 695 25.90 -12.78 -29.44
C SER A 695 25.62 -12.62 -27.93
N VAL A 696 24.71 -11.69 -27.54
CA VAL A 696 24.24 -11.56 -26.14
C VAL A 696 23.44 -12.80 -25.74
N LEU A 697 22.58 -13.33 -26.60
CA LEU A 697 21.85 -14.58 -26.31
C LEU A 697 22.82 -15.76 -26.12
N ASP A 698 23.86 -15.87 -26.92
CA ASP A 698 24.91 -16.89 -26.75
C ASP A 698 25.65 -16.76 -25.41
N GLU A 699 25.90 -15.52 -24.95
CA GLU A 699 26.51 -15.26 -23.63
C GLU A 699 25.61 -15.68 -22.48
N LEU A 700 24.33 -15.33 -22.55
CA LEU A 700 23.32 -15.75 -21.55
C LEU A 700 23.23 -17.29 -21.47
N LEU A 701 23.25 -17.99 -22.61
CA LEU A 701 23.28 -19.45 -22.64
C LEU A 701 24.53 -20.02 -21.95
N ARG A 702 25.70 -19.42 -22.21
CA ARG A 702 26.96 -19.86 -21.60
C ARG A 702 26.92 -19.70 -20.09
N GLN A 703 26.40 -18.56 -19.58
CA GLN A 703 26.28 -18.29 -18.15
C GLN A 703 25.28 -19.26 -17.48
N ALA A 704 24.10 -19.49 -18.08
CA ALA A 704 23.11 -20.43 -17.57
C ALA A 704 23.66 -21.86 -17.47
N ARG A 705 24.39 -22.32 -18.50
CA ARG A 705 25.03 -23.65 -18.51
C ARG A 705 26.20 -23.79 -17.54
N TYR A 706 26.89 -22.70 -17.21
CA TYR A 706 27.95 -22.68 -16.21
C TYR A 706 27.34 -22.75 -14.80
N ASN A 707 26.30 -22.02 -14.52
CA ASN A 707 25.61 -22.00 -13.21
C ASN A 707 24.85 -23.30 -12.92
N ALA A 708 24.50 -24.09 -13.93
CA ALA A 708 23.84 -25.40 -13.80
C ALA A 708 24.83 -26.56 -13.53
N ARG A 709 26.11 -26.31 -13.58
CA ARG A 709 27.19 -27.28 -13.25
C ARG A 709 27.70 -27.09 -11.85
#